data_08e2dc7a12f048e4ab4af309163a2855
#
_entry.id   08e2dc7a12f048e4ab4af309163a2855
#
_cell.length_a   1.000
_cell.length_b   1.000
_cell.length_c   1.000
_cell.angle_alpha   90.00
_cell.angle_beta   90.00
_cell.angle_gamma   90.00
#
_symmetry.space_group_name_H-M   'P 1'
#
loop_
_entity.id
_entity.type
_entity.pdbx_description
1 polymer ?
#
loop_
_entity_poly.entity_id
_entity_poly.type
_entity_poly.pdbx_seq_one_letter_code
_entity_poly.pdbx_strand_id
1 'polypeptide(L)'
;MRIQLPIIRTNSDSHPGGRSALTCRFRCGDACFHEVPNTTTNPYVGDVIADAVSRRTTLRAAAVVTAAAAVGGAATVAAPQADAAVAAGAATTERTGTFSRGARGLRFNPVAPNKNDVVTVADGYGQNIVIRWGEPILNGAPAFDPDNQTAKAQAGQFGYNCDYMAVLDMPHERHQQVLVINHEYTDEVLMFAGYDAANPTREQAEIAWAAHGLSVLVAAEDRRSGKLTAITRHRLNRRVTATTPFEVTGPAAGSELLRTSADPAGKRVLGTLNNCGGGITPWGTVLSGEENFNQYFGNAEKVTDPTTAARLKRYGISGGASERKWERFDKRFDVAQEPNETNRFGWVVEIDPFDPESTPRKLTALGRFKHEAAEPRLTDDGRPVLYMGDDERFDYFYKFVSSKRMMKGTSRAAREHNRTLLDEGTLYVAKFIGDSPAAEIDGSGKLPEDGEFDGRGEWIPLASGNKSYVEGMTAEEVYVFTRLAADKVGATKMDRPEDVEPSPRTGRVYIALTNNKDRGAAGKAPADEANPRNANKHGQILELAEGWNDPAADHFSWRLFLVCGDPEDPSTYFGGFPKDQVSPISCPDNITFDAYGNLWISTDGNALGSNDGLFGVATAGSRRGEVKQFLTVPLGAETCGPIVQDRRVLVAVQHPGELDGASVEKPASAWPDGPGKLVRPSVVAVWRKDGCDIGV
;
A
#
# COMPACT_ATOMS: atom_id res chain seq x y z
N MET A 1 -14.45 -2.59 -44.34
CA MET A 1 -14.23 -3.02 -42.96
C MET A 1 -13.64 -1.80 -42.23
N ARG A 2 -14.42 -1.08 -41.43
CA ARG A 2 -13.93 0.06 -40.69
C ARG A 2 -13.26 -0.48 -39.43
N ILE A 3 -11.94 -0.33 -39.34
CA ILE A 3 -11.17 -0.56 -38.12
C ILE A 3 -11.62 0.50 -37.13
N GLN A 4 -12.37 0.12 -36.11
CA GLN A 4 -12.55 0.98 -34.93
C GLN A 4 -11.20 1.00 -34.21
N LEU A 5 -10.49 2.11 -34.37
CA LEU A 5 -9.39 2.46 -33.46
C LEU A 5 -9.98 2.57 -32.05
N PRO A 6 -9.32 2.06 -31.01
CA PRO A 6 -9.76 2.29 -29.64
C PRO A 6 -9.85 3.81 -29.45
N ILE A 7 -11.02 4.27 -29.07
CA ILE A 7 -11.26 5.68 -28.74
C ILE A 7 -10.37 5.96 -27.52
N ILE A 8 -9.24 6.63 -27.74
CA ILE A 8 -8.57 7.36 -26.67
C ILE A 8 -9.63 8.37 -26.25
N ARG A 9 -10.27 8.13 -25.10
CA ARG A 9 -11.24 9.06 -24.54
C ARG A 9 -10.47 10.31 -24.17
N THR A 10 -10.47 11.28 -25.08
CA THR A 10 -10.01 12.62 -24.77
C THR A 10 -11.07 13.25 -23.91
N ASN A 11 -10.75 13.38 -22.64
CA ASN A 11 -11.16 14.44 -21.74
C ASN A 11 -12.62 14.86 -21.63
N SER A 12 -13.27 14.43 -20.58
CA SER A 12 -14.03 15.31 -19.66
C SER A 12 -14.24 14.64 -18.30
N ASP A 13 -13.95 13.35 -18.19
CA ASP A 13 -14.05 12.61 -16.93
C ASP A 13 -12.62 12.28 -16.47
N SER A 14 -11.96 13.28 -15.85
CA SER A 14 -10.77 13.02 -15.04
C SER A 14 -11.11 11.88 -14.07
N HIS A 15 -10.21 10.91 -13.96
CA HIS A 15 -10.31 9.87 -12.96
C HIS A 15 -10.67 10.52 -11.60
N PRO A 16 -11.56 9.92 -10.79
CA PRO A 16 -12.00 10.52 -9.53
C PRO A 16 -10.88 10.90 -8.56
N GLY A 17 -9.72 10.24 -8.62
CA GLY A 17 -8.52 10.59 -7.88
C GLY A 17 -7.60 11.58 -8.58
N GLY A 18 -8.03 12.27 -9.64
CA GLY A 18 -7.17 13.21 -10.38
C GLY A 18 -6.10 12.55 -11.24
N ARG A 19 -6.02 11.22 -11.27
CA ARG A 19 -5.08 10.44 -12.09
C ARG A 19 -5.36 10.62 -13.57
N SER A 20 -4.33 10.55 -14.39
CA SER A 20 -4.48 10.53 -15.83
C SER A 20 -5.02 9.18 -16.34
N ALA A 21 -5.64 9.17 -17.53
CA ALA A 21 -6.01 7.91 -18.18
C ALA A 21 -4.77 7.06 -18.51
N LEU A 22 -3.61 7.68 -18.67
CA LEU A 22 -2.34 7.01 -18.89
C LEU A 22 -1.93 6.22 -17.65
N THR A 23 -1.94 6.84 -16.46
CA THR A 23 -1.69 6.17 -15.17
C THR A 23 -2.66 5.01 -14.96
N CYS A 24 -3.97 5.22 -15.15
CA CYS A 24 -4.94 4.15 -15.03
C CYS A 24 -4.65 2.97 -15.94
N ARG A 25 -4.17 3.24 -17.14
CA ARG A 25 -3.84 2.19 -18.11
C ARG A 25 -2.62 1.37 -17.69
N PHE A 26 -1.52 2.04 -17.35
CA PHE A 26 -0.24 1.38 -17.11
C PHE A 26 -0.08 0.87 -15.68
N ARG A 27 -0.64 1.56 -14.68
CA ARG A 27 -0.58 1.12 -13.29
C ARG A 27 -1.52 -0.06 -13.01
N CYS A 28 -2.79 0.08 -13.28
CA CYS A 28 -3.80 -0.92 -12.89
C CYS A 28 -4.64 -1.50 -14.05
N GLY A 29 -4.21 -1.32 -15.29
CA GLY A 29 -4.90 -1.87 -16.46
C GLY A 29 -6.32 -1.36 -16.61
N ASP A 30 -6.54 -0.05 -16.44
CA ASP A 30 -7.84 0.61 -16.53
C ASP A 30 -8.92 0.08 -15.55
N ALA A 31 -8.51 -0.53 -14.43
CA ALA A 31 -9.43 -1.13 -13.45
C ALA A 31 -10.57 -0.18 -13.03
N CYS A 32 -10.31 1.12 -12.94
CA CYS A 32 -11.32 2.12 -12.58
C CYS A 32 -12.41 2.33 -13.64
N PHE A 33 -12.20 1.91 -14.87
CA PHE A 33 -13.16 2.01 -15.97
C PHE A 33 -13.88 0.68 -16.25
N HIS A 34 -13.49 -0.39 -15.56
CA HIS A 34 -14.13 -1.70 -15.63
C HIS A 34 -15.12 -1.91 -14.49
N GLU A 35 -15.98 -2.93 -14.65
CA GLU A 35 -16.82 -3.37 -13.56
C GLU A 35 -15.95 -3.82 -12.37
N VAL A 36 -16.33 -3.40 -11.16
CA VAL A 36 -15.64 -3.81 -9.93
C VAL A 36 -15.64 -5.33 -9.84
N PRO A 37 -14.48 -5.99 -9.64
CA PRO A 37 -14.39 -7.44 -9.55
C PRO A 37 -15.19 -8.05 -8.40
N ASN A 38 -15.34 -7.32 -7.29
CA ASN A 38 -16.16 -7.74 -6.15
C ASN A 38 -17.64 -7.40 -6.41
N THR A 39 -18.38 -8.39 -6.91
CA THR A 39 -19.83 -8.29 -7.16
C THR A 39 -20.68 -9.00 -6.11
N THR A 40 -20.08 -9.40 -4.95
CA THR A 40 -20.80 -10.09 -3.90
C THR A 40 -21.87 -9.22 -3.26
N THR A 41 -22.93 -9.85 -2.78
CA THR A 41 -24.02 -9.23 -2.03
C THR A 41 -23.79 -9.31 -0.52
N ASN A 42 -22.53 -9.30 -0.07
CA ASN A 42 -22.23 -9.30 1.37
C ASN A 42 -23.09 -8.25 2.05
N PRO A 43 -23.90 -8.64 3.04
CA PRO A 43 -24.86 -7.73 3.64
C PRO A 43 -24.15 -6.55 4.29
N TYR A 44 -24.77 -5.39 4.18
CA TYR A 44 -24.36 -4.23 4.96
C TYR A 44 -24.41 -4.57 6.46
N VAL A 45 -23.33 -4.26 7.16
CA VAL A 45 -23.21 -4.58 8.60
C VAL A 45 -24.35 -3.99 9.42
N GLY A 46 -24.90 -2.83 9.04
CA GLY A 46 -26.08 -2.23 9.65
C GLY A 46 -27.32 -3.13 9.63
N ASP A 47 -27.54 -3.85 8.52
CA ASP A 47 -28.70 -4.77 8.41
C ASP A 47 -28.52 -6.02 9.27
N VAL A 48 -27.29 -6.52 9.38
CA VAL A 48 -26.96 -7.67 10.27
C VAL A 48 -27.07 -7.26 11.74
N ILE A 49 -26.69 -6.02 12.09
CA ILE A 49 -26.85 -5.50 13.46
C ILE A 49 -28.32 -5.26 13.78
N ALA A 50 -29.08 -4.65 12.87
CA ALA A 50 -30.52 -4.44 13.05
C ALA A 50 -31.25 -5.78 13.31
N ASP A 51 -30.92 -6.83 12.56
CA ASP A 51 -31.46 -8.18 12.76
C ASP A 51 -30.97 -8.82 14.08
N ALA A 52 -29.70 -8.66 14.44
CA ALA A 52 -29.15 -9.21 15.69
C ALA A 52 -29.66 -8.47 16.92
N VAL A 53 -29.81 -7.13 16.84
CA VAL A 53 -30.38 -6.31 17.92
C VAL A 53 -31.87 -6.58 18.07
N SER A 54 -32.62 -6.71 16.98
CA SER A 54 -34.04 -7.07 17.02
C SER A 54 -34.25 -8.41 17.69
N ARG A 55 -33.47 -9.43 17.37
CA ARG A 55 -33.52 -10.76 18.02
C ARG A 55 -33.13 -10.73 19.50
N ARG A 56 -32.10 -9.95 19.87
CA ARG A 56 -31.69 -9.80 21.30
C ARG A 56 -32.68 -8.96 22.10
N THR A 57 -33.28 -7.94 21.50
CA THR A 57 -34.32 -7.13 22.15
C THR A 57 -35.59 -7.93 22.37
N THR A 58 -35.98 -8.81 21.44
CA THR A 58 -37.13 -9.72 21.59
C THR A 58 -36.85 -10.75 22.65
N LEU A 59 -35.65 -11.30 22.76
CA LEU A 59 -35.26 -12.27 23.83
C LEU A 59 -35.10 -11.60 25.20
N ARG A 60 -34.65 -10.34 25.28
CA ARG A 60 -34.56 -9.58 26.53
C ARG A 60 -35.93 -9.09 27.01
N ALA A 61 -36.81 -8.69 26.12
CA ALA A 61 -38.19 -8.38 26.47
C ALA A 61 -38.93 -9.60 27.04
N ALA A 62 -38.67 -10.79 26.52
CA ALA A 62 -39.23 -12.05 27.08
C ALA A 62 -38.60 -12.43 28.44
N ALA A 63 -37.34 -12.03 28.71
CA ALA A 63 -36.65 -12.29 29.98
C ALA A 63 -36.98 -11.26 31.08
N VAL A 64 -37.37 -10.03 30.71
CA VAL A 64 -37.72 -8.97 31.68
C VAL A 64 -39.13 -9.14 32.25
N VAL A 65 -40.02 -9.84 31.55
CA VAL A 65 -41.39 -10.13 32.07
C VAL A 65 -41.40 -11.20 33.14
N THR A 66 -40.31 -11.98 33.29
CA THR A 66 -40.20 -13.04 34.33
C THR A 66 -39.33 -12.67 35.55
N ALA A 67 -38.70 -11.47 35.58
CA ALA A 67 -37.79 -11.07 36.66
C ALA A 67 -38.21 -9.84 37.47
N ALA A 68 -39.45 -9.35 37.34
CA ALA A 68 -39.97 -8.21 38.09
C ALA A 68 -40.62 -8.54 39.43
N ALA A 69 -40.17 -9.58 40.12
CA ALA A 69 -40.60 -9.89 41.48
C ALA A 69 -39.41 -10.40 42.31
N ALA A 70 -38.49 -9.52 42.71
CA ALA A 70 -37.75 -9.63 43.98
C ALA A 70 -36.69 -8.53 44.14
N VAL A 71 -36.86 -7.79 45.23
CA VAL A 71 -35.85 -7.13 46.07
C VAL A 71 -35.21 -5.82 45.62
N GLY A 72 -35.65 -4.75 46.27
CA GLY A 72 -34.99 -3.47 46.37
C GLY A 72 -33.77 -3.49 47.30
N GLY A 73 -32.82 -2.57 47.07
CA GLY A 73 -31.67 -2.33 47.92
C GLY A 73 -30.71 -1.36 47.31
N ALA A 74 -30.71 -0.12 47.81
CA ALA A 74 -29.82 0.96 47.40
C ALA A 74 -28.39 0.77 47.94
N ALA A 75 -27.39 1.08 47.15
CA ALA A 75 -26.10 1.53 47.64
C ALA A 75 -25.38 2.40 46.59
N THR A 76 -25.19 3.65 46.93
CA THR A 76 -24.37 4.65 46.26
C THR A 76 -22.89 4.41 46.55
N VAL A 77 -22.05 4.38 45.56
CA VAL A 77 -20.57 4.49 45.72
C VAL A 77 -20.04 5.58 44.80
N ALA A 78 -19.38 6.56 45.43
CA ALA A 78 -18.75 7.72 44.80
C ALA A 78 -17.44 7.36 44.11
N ALA A 79 -17.16 8.06 43.01
CA ALA A 79 -15.87 8.03 42.33
C ALA A 79 -14.87 9.01 42.96
N PRO A 80 -13.56 8.71 43.02
CA PRO A 80 -12.57 9.68 43.41
C PRO A 80 -12.04 10.45 42.20
N GLN A 81 -12.01 11.78 42.34
CA GLN A 81 -11.24 12.71 41.53
C GLN A 81 -9.76 12.59 41.86
N ALA A 82 -8.91 12.64 40.85
CA ALA A 82 -7.46 12.82 41.03
C ALA A 82 -7.01 14.15 40.45
N ASP A 83 -6.40 14.95 41.33
CA ASP A 83 -5.90 16.30 41.09
C ASP A 83 -4.70 16.32 40.16
N ALA A 84 -4.65 17.39 39.35
CA ALA A 84 -3.51 17.78 38.52
C ALA A 84 -2.52 18.59 39.35
N ALA A 85 -1.28 18.17 39.46
CA ALA A 85 -0.19 18.95 39.98
C ALA A 85 0.62 19.61 38.86
N VAL A 86 0.63 20.93 38.88
CA VAL A 86 1.45 21.81 38.04
C VAL A 86 2.88 21.82 38.60
N ALA A 87 3.88 21.58 37.76
CA ALA A 87 5.27 21.95 38.07
C ALA A 87 5.77 22.94 37.03
N ALA A 88 6.09 24.13 37.53
CA ALA A 88 6.68 25.23 36.76
C ALA A 88 8.23 25.15 36.80
N GLY A 89 8.83 25.56 35.67
CA GLY A 89 10.10 26.26 35.70
C GLY A 89 11.31 25.61 35.07
N ALA A 90 11.66 26.07 33.86
CA ALA A 90 13.02 26.58 33.58
C ALA A 90 13.00 27.20 32.17
N ALA A 91 13.23 28.50 32.14
CA ALA A 91 13.43 29.29 30.93
C ALA A 91 14.79 28.97 30.31
N THR A 92 14.80 28.50 29.07
CA THR A 92 15.98 28.50 28.21
C THR A 92 15.73 29.42 27.04
N THR A 93 16.66 30.31 26.80
CA THR A 93 16.70 31.34 25.77
C THR A 93 16.40 30.84 24.38
N GLU A 94 15.32 31.37 23.80
CA GLU A 94 14.92 31.14 22.39
C GLU A 94 15.98 31.75 21.44
N ARG A 95 16.56 30.87 20.62
CA ARG A 95 17.17 31.29 19.35
C ARG A 95 16.05 31.40 18.34
N THR A 96 15.74 32.61 17.92
CA THR A 96 14.72 32.94 16.93
C THR A 96 15.12 32.42 15.54
N GLY A 97 14.77 31.19 15.24
CA GLY A 97 14.62 30.66 13.86
C GLY A 97 13.13 30.57 13.54
N THR A 98 12.74 31.02 12.38
CA THR A 98 11.36 31.11 11.86
C THR A 98 10.77 29.73 11.54
N PHE A 99 10.70 28.80 12.49
CA PHE A 99 9.97 27.55 12.31
C PHE A 99 8.62 27.62 13.01
N SER A 100 7.56 27.16 12.30
CA SER A 100 6.22 27.17 12.86
C SER A 100 6.14 26.32 14.12
N ARG A 101 5.24 26.70 15.06
CA ARG A 101 4.95 25.93 16.27
C ARG A 101 4.19 24.64 15.89
N GLY A 102 4.90 23.58 15.47
CA GLY A 102 4.36 22.25 15.17
C GLY A 102 4.66 21.24 16.28
N ALA A 103 4.08 20.04 16.19
CA ALA A 103 4.52 18.88 16.96
C ALA A 103 6.01 18.62 16.67
N ARG A 104 6.73 18.01 17.62
CA ARG A 104 8.13 17.63 17.37
C ARG A 104 8.18 16.64 16.21
N GLY A 105 9.08 16.82 15.27
CA GLY A 105 9.10 16.13 13.96
C GLY A 105 8.35 16.89 12.86
N LEU A 106 7.45 17.83 13.19
CA LEU A 106 6.64 18.60 12.25
C LEU A 106 6.86 20.12 12.33
N ARG A 107 8.00 20.57 12.87
CA ARG A 107 8.34 22.01 12.97
C ARG A 107 8.93 22.53 11.68
N PHE A 108 8.15 22.58 10.64
CA PHE A 108 8.46 23.21 9.36
C PHE A 108 7.26 24.03 8.88
N ASN A 109 7.49 24.99 7.99
CA ASN A 109 6.43 25.70 7.29
C ASN A 109 5.88 24.77 6.19
N PRO A 110 4.57 24.59 6.10
CA PRO A 110 4.00 23.75 5.06
C PRO A 110 4.27 24.31 3.66
N VAL A 111 4.55 23.43 2.72
CA VAL A 111 4.58 23.77 1.28
C VAL A 111 3.15 24.01 0.82
N ALA A 112 2.90 25.11 0.13
CA ALA A 112 1.59 25.35 -0.47
C ALA A 112 1.32 24.39 -1.63
N PRO A 113 0.07 23.96 -1.86
CA PRO A 113 -0.30 23.21 -3.04
C PRO A 113 0.15 23.91 -4.32
N ASN A 114 0.78 23.18 -5.24
CA ASN A 114 1.33 23.76 -6.46
C ASN A 114 1.33 22.75 -7.62
N LYS A 115 1.75 23.22 -8.83
CA LYS A 115 1.91 22.41 -10.04
C LYS A 115 3.30 22.57 -10.65
N ASN A 116 4.30 22.78 -9.82
CA ASN A 116 5.68 22.95 -10.28
C ASN A 116 6.24 21.61 -10.81
N ASP A 117 6.95 21.68 -11.93
CA ASP A 117 7.63 20.51 -12.50
C ASP A 117 9.00 20.26 -11.83
N VAL A 118 9.00 20.25 -10.50
CA VAL A 118 10.16 19.99 -9.64
C VAL A 118 9.72 19.43 -8.30
N VAL A 119 10.61 18.73 -7.60
CA VAL A 119 10.38 18.44 -6.19
C VAL A 119 10.50 19.75 -5.39
N THR A 120 9.38 20.23 -4.85
CA THR A 120 9.34 21.44 -4.01
C THR A 120 9.34 21.00 -2.54
N VAL A 121 10.32 21.46 -1.76
CA VAL A 121 10.48 21.08 -0.36
C VAL A 121 10.25 22.27 0.58
N ALA A 122 9.92 21.99 1.86
CA ALA A 122 9.74 23.01 2.87
C ALA A 122 10.97 23.93 3.00
N ASP A 123 10.75 25.18 3.43
CA ASP A 123 11.81 26.16 3.63
C ASP A 123 12.88 25.65 4.60
N GLY A 124 14.14 25.90 4.25
CA GLY A 124 15.31 25.45 5.03
C GLY A 124 15.77 24.03 4.69
N TYR A 125 15.07 23.32 3.80
CA TYR A 125 15.47 22.00 3.35
C TYR A 125 16.16 22.05 1.97
N GLY A 126 17.03 21.07 1.72
CA GLY A 126 17.66 20.78 0.44
C GLY A 126 17.29 19.37 0.01
N GLN A 127 17.51 19.07 -1.26
CA GLN A 127 17.23 17.73 -1.81
C GLN A 127 18.33 17.31 -2.81
N ASN A 128 18.46 15.99 -3.01
CA ASN A 128 19.22 15.43 -4.12
C ASN A 128 18.57 14.14 -4.62
N ILE A 129 18.78 13.86 -5.90
CA ILE A 129 18.45 12.56 -6.46
C ILE A 129 19.50 11.55 -6.01
N VAL A 130 19.04 10.42 -5.46
CA VAL A 130 19.88 9.31 -5.02
C VAL A 130 20.22 8.39 -6.18
N ILE A 131 19.22 8.04 -6.97
CA ILE A 131 19.32 7.18 -8.15
C ILE A 131 18.12 7.40 -9.08
N ARG A 132 18.32 7.21 -10.41
CA ARG A 132 17.29 7.32 -11.45
C ARG A 132 17.11 6.00 -12.19
N TRP A 133 15.94 5.78 -12.77
CA TRP A 133 15.74 4.71 -13.74
C TRP A 133 16.88 4.66 -14.77
N GLY A 134 17.35 3.45 -15.06
CA GLY A 134 18.39 3.19 -16.06
C GLY A 134 19.83 3.42 -15.57
N GLU A 135 20.06 4.03 -14.38
CA GLU A 135 21.43 4.13 -13.84
C GLU A 135 21.97 2.74 -13.48
N PRO A 136 23.25 2.44 -13.83
CA PRO A 136 23.84 1.13 -13.57
C PRO A 136 23.99 0.89 -12.07
N ILE A 137 23.51 -0.26 -11.58
CA ILE A 137 23.71 -0.68 -10.19
C ILE A 137 24.59 -1.94 -10.07
N LEU A 138 24.62 -2.79 -11.10
CA LEU A 138 25.43 -3.99 -11.11
C LEU A 138 26.78 -3.76 -11.78
N ASN A 139 27.78 -4.58 -11.40
CA ASN A 139 29.08 -4.55 -12.04
C ASN A 139 28.97 -4.96 -13.52
N GLY A 140 29.52 -4.13 -14.42
CA GLY A 140 29.47 -4.34 -15.86
C GLY A 140 28.19 -3.87 -16.55
N ALA A 141 27.20 -3.34 -15.82
CA ALA A 141 26.05 -2.71 -16.45
C ALA A 141 26.49 -1.44 -17.19
N PRO A 142 26.02 -1.20 -18.44
CA PRO A 142 26.33 -0.01 -19.18
C PRO A 142 25.64 1.23 -18.60
N ALA A 143 26.13 2.43 -18.96
CA ALA A 143 25.39 3.66 -18.74
C ALA A 143 24.05 3.62 -19.48
N PHE A 144 23.07 4.38 -19.00
CA PHE A 144 21.77 4.49 -19.63
C PHE A 144 21.88 5.19 -20.99
N ASP A 145 21.36 4.54 -22.01
CA ASP A 145 21.27 5.06 -23.37
C ASP A 145 19.80 4.99 -23.81
N PRO A 146 19.08 6.13 -23.85
CA PRO A 146 17.65 6.14 -24.17
C PRO A 146 17.36 5.70 -25.62
N ASP A 147 18.31 5.88 -26.54
CA ASP A 147 18.15 5.57 -27.97
C ASP A 147 18.48 4.09 -28.29
N ASN A 148 19.22 3.41 -27.38
CA ASN A 148 19.68 2.03 -27.57
C ASN A 148 19.40 1.16 -26.33
N GLN A 149 18.19 1.23 -25.81
CA GLN A 149 17.77 0.40 -24.68
C GLN A 149 17.74 -1.07 -25.06
N THR A 150 18.22 -1.94 -24.17
CA THR A 150 18.15 -3.39 -24.34
C THR A 150 17.77 -4.08 -23.01
N ALA A 151 17.10 -5.23 -23.08
CA ALA A 151 16.76 -6.03 -21.90
C ALA A 151 18.01 -6.42 -21.09
N LYS A 152 19.12 -6.71 -21.76
CA LYS A 152 20.42 -7.03 -21.12
C LYS A 152 20.98 -5.86 -20.32
N ALA A 153 20.88 -4.63 -20.85
CA ALA A 153 21.32 -3.42 -20.14
C ALA A 153 20.42 -3.15 -18.94
N GLN A 154 19.09 -3.17 -19.14
CA GLN A 154 18.11 -2.90 -18.12
C GLN A 154 18.19 -3.89 -16.96
N ALA A 155 18.52 -5.17 -17.19
CA ALA A 155 18.70 -6.17 -16.14
C ALA A 155 19.83 -5.85 -15.15
N GLY A 156 20.77 -4.96 -15.49
CA GLY A 156 21.84 -4.49 -14.61
C GLY A 156 21.65 -3.05 -14.10
N GLN A 157 20.60 -2.38 -14.55
CA GLN A 157 20.29 -1.00 -14.22
C GLN A 157 19.13 -0.90 -13.21
N PHE A 158 18.99 0.27 -12.57
CA PHE A 158 17.85 0.60 -11.73
C PHE A 158 16.56 0.51 -12.54
N GLY A 159 15.51 -0.09 -11.94
CA GLY A 159 14.24 -0.34 -12.63
C GLY A 159 13.41 0.93 -12.86
N TYR A 160 12.25 0.73 -13.48
CA TYR A 160 11.29 1.81 -13.74
C TYR A 160 10.35 1.97 -12.53
N ASN A 161 9.59 3.04 -12.45
CA ASN A 161 8.59 3.36 -11.42
C ASN A 161 8.94 2.81 -10.03
N CYS A 162 9.91 3.49 -9.39
CA CYS A 162 10.26 3.20 -8.01
C CYS A 162 9.08 3.50 -7.07
N ASP A 163 8.80 2.59 -6.16
CA ASP A 163 7.72 2.64 -5.19
C ASP A 163 8.24 2.43 -3.76
N TYR A 164 7.68 1.48 -3.01
CA TYR A 164 8.12 1.17 -1.65
C TYR A 164 9.63 1.09 -1.51
N MET A 165 10.12 1.64 -0.43
CA MET A 165 11.53 1.59 -0.05
C MET A 165 11.72 1.03 1.34
N ALA A 166 12.68 0.12 1.49
CA ALA A 166 13.21 -0.30 2.77
C ALA A 166 14.64 0.23 2.94
N VAL A 167 14.96 0.74 4.13
CA VAL A 167 16.31 1.20 4.48
C VAL A 167 16.80 0.41 5.68
N LEU A 168 17.91 -0.31 5.50
CA LEU A 168 18.54 -1.12 6.53
C LEU A 168 19.97 -0.64 6.80
N ASP A 169 20.37 -0.62 8.06
CA ASP A 169 21.73 -0.26 8.42
C ASP A 169 22.74 -1.33 7.96
N MET A 170 23.83 -0.86 7.38
CA MET A 170 24.92 -1.74 6.97
C MET A 170 25.69 -2.23 8.20
N PRO A 171 25.80 -3.55 8.45
CA PRO A 171 26.61 -4.07 9.53
C PRO A 171 28.07 -3.58 9.44
N HIS A 172 28.57 -2.94 10.50
CA HIS A 172 29.94 -2.43 10.62
C HIS A 172 30.32 -1.21 9.74
N GLU A 173 29.40 -0.69 8.92
CA GLU A 173 29.62 0.45 8.01
C GLU A 173 28.69 1.63 8.34
N ARG A 174 29.03 2.39 9.37
CA ARG A 174 28.14 3.44 9.98
C ARG A 174 27.64 4.54 9.04
N HIS A 175 28.11 4.60 7.80
CA HIS A 175 27.76 5.64 6.82
C HIS A 175 27.29 5.04 5.50
N GLN A 176 26.94 3.79 5.55
CA GLN A 176 26.33 3.10 4.41
C GLN A 176 25.02 2.45 4.89
N GLN A 177 24.03 2.50 4.02
CA GLN A 177 22.74 1.84 4.23
C GLN A 177 22.45 0.97 3.01
N VAL A 178 21.76 -0.14 3.24
CA VAL A 178 21.20 -0.97 2.18
C VAL A 178 19.78 -0.46 1.91
N LEU A 179 19.51 -0.11 0.67
CA LEU A 179 18.20 0.27 0.18
C LEU A 179 17.64 -0.89 -0.63
N VAL A 180 16.40 -1.26 -0.35
CA VAL A 180 15.59 -2.13 -1.22
C VAL A 180 14.46 -1.28 -1.78
N ILE A 181 14.35 -1.22 -3.10
CA ILE A 181 13.37 -0.37 -3.77
C ILE A 181 12.55 -1.24 -4.72
N ASN A 182 11.24 -1.18 -4.61
CA ASN A 182 10.32 -1.81 -5.53
C ASN A 182 10.28 -1.06 -6.87
N HIS A 183 9.97 -1.79 -7.95
CA HIS A 183 9.71 -1.26 -9.29
C HIS A 183 8.38 -1.84 -9.75
N GLU A 184 7.34 -1.05 -9.59
CA GLU A 184 5.97 -1.50 -9.68
C GLU A 184 5.57 -1.86 -11.12
N TYR A 185 5.50 -0.89 -12.00
CA TYR A 185 5.10 -1.11 -13.39
C TYR A 185 5.97 -0.30 -14.37
N THR A 186 5.73 -0.44 -15.67
CA THR A 186 6.39 0.33 -16.73
C THR A 186 5.37 1.15 -17.51
N ASP A 187 5.77 2.34 -17.98
CA ASP A 187 5.02 3.15 -18.91
C ASP A 187 5.79 3.22 -20.24
N GLU A 188 5.48 2.30 -21.13
CA GLU A 188 6.19 2.15 -22.38
C GLU A 188 6.06 3.38 -23.31
N VAL A 189 4.99 4.17 -23.13
CA VAL A 189 4.80 5.42 -23.91
C VAL A 189 5.81 6.50 -23.50
N LEU A 190 6.25 6.49 -22.23
CA LEU A 190 7.27 7.39 -21.70
C LEU A 190 8.69 6.78 -21.75
N MET A 191 8.81 5.47 -22.01
CA MET A 191 10.10 4.77 -22.11
C MET A 191 10.65 4.72 -23.54
N PHE A 192 9.77 4.58 -24.54
CA PHE A 192 10.17 4.27 -25.92
C PHE A 192 9.59 5.27 -26.91
N ALA A 193 10.47 5.86 -27.72
CA ALA A 193 10.03 6.68 -28.84
C ALA A 193 9.21 5.85 -29.86
N GLY A 194 8.09 6.40 -30.31
CA GLY A 194 7.22 5.74 -31.29
C GLY A 194 6.53 4.47 -30.81
N TYR A 195 6.34 4.30 -29.50
CA TYR A 195 5.68 3.12 -28.95
C TYR A 195 4.26 2.96 -29.49
N ASP A 196 3.98 1.78 -30.07
CA ASP A 196 2.63 1.37 -30.47
C ASP A 196 2.08 0.33 -29.50
N ALA A 197 1.20 0.75 -28.61
CA ALA A 197 0.57 -0.11 -27.62
C ALA A 197 -0.34 -1.22 -28.23
N ALA A 198 -0.76 -1.07 -29.49
CA ALA A 198 -1.47 -2.12 -30.21
C ALA A 198 -0.52 -3.23 -30.70
N ASN A 199 0.73 -2.87 -30.98
CA ASN A 199 1.73 -3.78 -31.55
C ASN A 199 3.12 -3.58 -30.89
N PRO A 200 3.27 -3.82 -29.58
CA PRO A 200 4.58 -3.76 -28.93
C PRO A 200 5.53 -4.79 -29.55
N THR A 201 6.82 -4.52 -29.50
CA THR A 201 7.83 -5.48 -29.95
C THR A 201 8.23 -6.41 -28.79
N ARG A 202 8.81 -7.58 -29.15
CA ARG A 202 9.37 -8.50 -28.15
C ARG A 202 10.46 -7.82 -27.30
N GLU A 203 11.34 -7.05 -27.91
CA GLU A 203 12.41 -6.37 -27.18
C GLU A 203 11.87 -5.36 -26.18
N GLN A 204 10.83 -4.58 -26.54
CA GLN A 204 10.16 -3.67 -25.61
C GLN A 204 9.55 -4.41 -24.42
N ALA A 205 8.90 -5.57 -24.67
CA ALA A 205 8.36 -6.41 -23.59
C ALA A 205 9.49 -6.96 -22.69
N GLU A 206 10.59 -7.43 -23.26
CA GLU A 206 11.74 -7.96 -22.51
C GLU A 206 12.47 -6.87 -21.69
N ILE A 207 12.54 -5.62 -22.22
CA ILE A 207 13.03 -4.46 -21.44
C ILE A 207 12.10 -4.16 -20.29
N ALA A 208 10.77 -4.17 -20.52
CA ALA A 208 9.77 -3.98 -19.48
C ALA A 208 9.87 -5.06 -18.39
N TRP A 209 10.03 -6.35 -18.74
CA TRP A 209 10.26 -7.43 -17.76
C TRP A 209 11.51 -7.20 -16.91
N ALA A 210 12.58 -6.68 -17.51
CA ALA A 210 13.81 -6.36 -16.80
C ALA A 210 13.70 -5.09 -15.95
N ALA A 211 12.77 -4.19 -16.25
CA ALA A 211 12.53 -2.94 -15.53
C ALA A 211 11.65 -3.11 -14.28
N HIS A 212 10.85 -4.18 -14.20
CA HIS A 212 10.01 -4.56 -13.04
C HIS A 212 10.82 -5.14 -11.86
N GLY A 213 10.14 -5.34 -10.75
CA GLY A 213 10.59 -6.11 -9.60
C GLY A 213 11.26 -5.27 -8.53
N LEU A 214 12.50 -5.58 -8.11
CA LEU A 214 13.18 -4.89 -7.02
C LEU A 214 14.65 -4.60 -7.34
N SER A 215 15.16 -3.50 -6.79
CA SER A 215 16.60 -3.20 -6.70
C SER A 215 17.07 -3.27 -5.25
N VAL A 216 18.16 -3.99 -4.99
CA VAL A 216 18.94 -3.85 -3.77
C VAL A 216 20.18 -3.04 -4.11
N LEU A 217 20.42 -1.96 -3.41
CA LEU A 217 21.60 -1.13 -3.61
C LEU A 217 22.14 -0.57 -2.29
N VAL A 218 23.44 -0.33 -2.24
CA VAL A 218 24.09 0.35 -1.12
C VAL A 218 24.19 1.84 -1.41
N ALA A 219 23.91 2.67 -0.41
CA ALA A 219 24.04 4.11 -0.50
C ALA A 219 24.93 4.66 0.62
N ALA A 220 25.71 5.69 0.30
CA ALA A 220 26.58 6.38 1.26
C ALA A 220 25.93 7.68 1.73
N GLU A 221 26.03 7.92 3.04
CA GLU A 221 25.57 9.13 3.70
C GLU A 221 26.68 10.18 3.79
N ASP A 222 26.39 11.41 3.40
CA ASP A 222 27.17 12.57 3.79
C ASP A 222 26.86 12.98 5.23
N ARG A 223 27.87 12.87 6.08
CA ARG A 223 27.75 13.14 7.54
C ARG A 223 27.33 14.55 7.91
N ARG A 224 27.56 15.52 7.04
CA ARG A 224 27.30 16.93 7.32
C ARG A 224 25.91 17.37 6.91
N SER A 225 25.46 16.90 5.74
CA SER A 225 24.21 17.33 5.16
C SER A 225 23.05 16.34 5.34
N GLY A 226 23.31 15.05 5.54
CA GLY A 226 22.29 14.00 5.43
C GLY A 226 22.01 13.57 3.99
N LYS A 227 22.69 14.15 3.00
CA LYS A 227 22.65 13.75 1.59
C LYS A 227 22.98 12.26 1.45
N LEU A 228 22.23 11.56 0.60
CA LEU A 228 22.44 10.16 0.26
C LEU A 228 22.85 10.01 -1.20
N THR A 229 23.79 9.11 -1.46
CA THR A 229 24.28 8.84 -2.82
C THR A 229 24.45 7.35 -3.04
N ALA A 230 23.89 6.82 -4.12
CA ALA A 230 24.03 5.41 -4.47
C ALA A 230 25.48 5.01 -4.72
N ILE A 231 25.89 3.86 -4.18
CA ILE A 231 27.17 3.22 -4.50
C ILE A 231 26.92 2.17 -5.57
N THR A 232 27.26 2.50 -6.80
CA THR A 232 27.17 1.53 -7.89
C THR A 232 28.23 0.43 -7.74
N ARG A 233 27.95 -0.78 -8.23
CA ARG A 233 28.88 -1.91 -8.24
C ARG A 233 29.29 -2.44 -6.85
N HIS A 234 28.47 -2.21 -5.82
CA HIS A 234 28.70 -2.84 -4.53
C HIS A 234 28.31 -4.35 -4.58
N ARG A 235 29.01 -5.20 -3.81
CA ARG A 235 28.78 -6.66 -3.80
C ARG A 235 27.37 -7.09 -3.40
N LEU A 236 26.65 -6.26 -2.63
CA LEU A 236 25.25 -6.52 -2.21
C LEU A 236 24.25 -6.02 -3.25
N ASN A 237 24.68 -5.22 -4.23
CA ASN A 237 23.74 -4.72 -5.23
C ASN A 237 23.19 -5.87 -6.06
N ARG A 238 21.86 -5.86 -6.24
CA ARG A 238 21.13 -6.94 -6.90
C ARG A 238 19.92 -6.39 -7.65
N ARG A 239 19.58 -7.03 -8.76
CA ARG A 239 18.27 -6.87 -9.43
C ARG A 239 17.47 -8.16 -9.29
N VAL A 240 16.21 -8.01 -8.92
CA VAL A 240 15.17 -9.04 -8.98
C VAL A 240 14.14 -8.54 -9.99
N THR A 241 13.76 -9.36 -10.98
CA THR A 241 12.97 -8.93 -12.15
C THR A 241 11.81 -9.87 -12.43
N ALA A 242 11.00 -9.59 -13.44
CA ALA A 242 9.92 -10.46 -13.92
C ALA A 242 10.42 -11.83 -14.46
N THR A 243 11.73 -12.06 -14.50
CA THR A 243 12.34 -13.32 -14.95
C THR A 243 13.26 -13.97 -13.92
N THR A 244 13.39 -13.40 -12.73
CA THR A 244 14.18 -13.99 -11.63
C THR A 244 13.46 -15.23 -11.08
N PRO A 245 14.15 -16.37 -10.87
CA PRO A 245 13.52 -17.54 -10.24
C PRO A 245 13.16 -17.30 -8.77
N PHE A 246 11.96 -17.69 -8.37
CA PHE A 246 11.45 -17.68 -7.00
C PHE A 246 11.11 -19.08 -6.53
N GLU A 247 11.28 -19.34 -5.23
CA GLU A 247 10.73 -20.48 -4.53
C GLU A 247 9.32 -20.13 -4.01
N VAL A 248 8.36 -21.04 -4.17
CA VAL A 248 7.03 -20.93 -3.55
C VAL A 248 7.04 -21.70 -2.24
N THR A 249 6.69 -21.04 -1.13
CA THR A 249 6.69 -21.62 0.22
C THR A 249 5.33 -21.48 0.89
N GLY A 250 5.15 -22.14 2.03
CA GLY A 250 3.89 -22.12 2.78
C GLY A 250 2.89 -23.18 2.33
N PRO A 251 1.64 -23.13 2.83
CA PRO A 251 0.69 -24.24 2.76
C PRO A 251 0.16 -24.55 1.35
N ALA A 252 0.16 -23.59 0.41
CA ALA A 252 -0.27 -23.86 -0.95
C ALA A 252 0.88 -24.28 -1.88
N ALA A 253 2.14 -24.30 -1.42
CA ALA A 253 3.29 -24.72 -2.23
C ALA A 253 3.14 -26.17 -2.71
N GLY A 254 3.18 -26.37 -4.04
CA GLY A 254 3.03 -27.68 -4.67
C GLY A 254 1.58 -28.09 -4.93
N SER A 255 0.60 -27.27 -4.52
CA SER A 255 -0.80 -27.49 -4.86
C SER A 255 -1.02 -27.60 -6.38
N GLU A 256 -2.00 -28.38 -6.79
CA GLU A 256 -2.42 -28.48 -8.21
C GLU A 256 -2.80 -27.11 -8.79
N LEU A 257 -3.32 -26.20 -7.96
CA LEU A 257 -3.68 -24.84 -8.34
C LEU A 257 -2.48 -23.96 -8.73
N LEU A 258 -1.25 -24.37 -8.39
CA LEU A 258 0.00 -23.66 -8.70
C LEU A 258 0.87 -24.37 -9.74
N ARG A 259 0.44 -25.54 -10.24
CA ARG A 259 1.19 -26.29 -11.25
C ARG A 259 0.96 -25.74 -12.66
N THR A 260 2.03 -25.65 -13.42
CA THR A 260 2.03 -25.22 -14.82
C THR A 260 2.82 -26.20 -15.68
N SER A 261 2.78 -26.05 -16.99
CA SER A 261 3.58 -26.88 -17.89
C SER A 261 5.09 -26.70 -17.68
N ALA A 262 5.52 -25.49 -17.23
CA ALA A 262 6.92 -25.19 -16.94
C ALA A 262 7.35 -25.61 -15.52
N ASP A 263 6.41 -25.75 -14.59
CA ASP A 263 6.65 -26.18 -13.20
C ASP A 263 5.58 -27.19 -12.76
N PRO A 264 5.70 -28.47 -13.15
CA PRO A 264 4.75 -29.50 -12.72
C PRO A 264 4.75 -29.77 -11.20
N ALA A 265 5.77 -29.30 -10.47
CA ALA A 265 5.83 -29.42 -9.03
C ALA A 265 5.06 -28.30 -8.30
N GLY A 266 4.77 -27.18 -8.95
CA GLY A 266 4.09 -26.02 -8.36
C GLY A 266 4.89 -25.32 -7.23
N LYS A 267 6.22 -25.33 -7.33
CA LYS A 267 7.13 -24.83 -6.29
C LYS A 267 8.14 -23.78 -6.75
N ARG A 268 8.20 -23.51 -8.05
CA ARG A 268 9.11 -22.51 -8.64
C ARG A 268 8.36 -21.66 -9.63
N VAL A 269 8.56 -20.35 -9.55
CA VAL A 269 7.95 -19.39 -10.47
C VAL A 269 9.01 -18.42 -10.99
N LEU A 270 8.87 -18.01 -12.25
CA LEU A 270 9.71 -16.97 -12.81
C LEU A 270 9.09 -15.61 -12.53
N GLY A 271 9.84 -14.80 -11.79
CA GLY A 271 9.59 -13.39 -11.63
C GLY A 271 8.61 -12.99 -10.54
N THR A 272 8.62 -11.70 -10.33
CA THR A 272 7.66 -10.92 -9.56
C THR A 272 7.18 -9.76 -10.40
N LEU A 273 5.94 -9.32 -10.20
CA LEU A 273 5.26 -8.33 -11.03
C LEU A 273 4.48 -7.38 -10.16
N ASN A 274 4.47 -6.10 -10.54
CA ASN A 274 3.72 -5.04 -9.88
C ASN A 274 4.02 -4.98 -8.38
N ASN A 275 5.29 -4.84 -8.05
CA ASN A 275 5.77 -4.74 -6.68
C ASN A 275 5.52 -3.33 -6.16
N CYS A 276 4.45 -3.17 -5.38
CA CYS A 276 3.99 -1.91 -4.80
C CYS A 276 4.52 -1.73 -3.37
N GLY A 277 3.69 -1.81 -2.35
CA GLY A 277 4.07 -1.67 -0.95
C GLY A 277 4.91 -2.84 -0.38
N GLY A 278 5.22 -2.81 0.89
CA GLY A 278 6.07 -3.85 1.49
C GLY A 278 6.13 -3.82 3.00
N GLY A 279 7.28 -4.25 3.56
CA GLY A 279 7.57 -4.23 4.99
C GLY A 279 8.98 -4.73 5.31
N ILE A 280 9.51 -4.35 6.46
CA ILE A 280 10.81 -4.82 6.95
C ILE A 280 10.58 -5.80 8.09
N THR A 281 11.01 -7.05 7.92
CA THR A 281 10.86 -8.04 8.98
C THR A 281 11.78 -7.75 10.16
N PRO A 282 11.39 -8.10 11.38
CA PRO A 282 12.26 -7.94 12.55
C PRO A 282 13.56 -8.75 12.53
N TRP A 283 13.71 -9.69 11.58
CA TRP A 283 14.94 -10.48 11.38
C TRP A 283 15.77 -10.01 10.18
N GLY A 284 15.38 -8.89 9.53
CA GLY A 284 16.19 -8.17 8.54
C GLY A 284 16.00 -8.60 7.08
N THR A 285 14.96 -9.34 6.76
CA THR A 285 14.51 -9.53 5.37
C THR A 285 13.51 -8.44 4.97
N VAL A 286 13.30 -8.26 3.68
CA VAL A 286 12.34 -7.29 3.12
C VAL A 286 11.22 -8.03 2.42
N LEU A 287 10.00 -7.62 2.72
CA LEU A 287 8.76 -8.07 2.09
C LEU A 287 8.34 -7.06 1.01
N SER A 288 7.74 -7.57 -0.06
CA SER A 288 7.17 -6.75 -1.13
C SER A 288 5.88 -7.37 -1.63
N GLY A 289 4.83 -6.58 -1.75
CA GLY A 289 3.54 -7.01 -2.26
C GLY A 289 3.49 -7.05 -3.78
N GLU A 290 2.89 -8.09 -4.35
CA GLU A 290 2.48 -8.11 -5.76
C GLU A 290 1.05 -7.62 -5.85
N GLU A 291 0.83 -6.43 -6.39
CA GLU A 291 -0.45 -5.75 -6.38
C GLU A 291 -1.25 -5.98 -7.67
N ASN A 292 -1.13 -5.14 -8.68
CA ASN A 292 -1.93 -5.14 -9.91
C ASN A 292 -1.47 -6.18 -10.96
N PHE A 293 -1.08 -7.38 -10.51
CA PHE A 293 -0.59 -8.47 -11.38
C PHE A 293 -1.58 -8.89 -12.46
N ASN A 294 -2.88 -8.65 -12.29
CA ASN A 294 -3.93 -9.03 -13.21
C ASN A 294 -3.77 -8.40 -14.61
N GLN A 295 -3.19 -7.21 -14.72
CA GLN A 295 -3.01 -6.49 -15.98
C GLN A 295 -2.07 -7.17 -16.99
N TYR A 296 -1.23 -8.09 -16.53
CA TYR A 296 -0.24 -8.76 -17.38
C TYR A 296 -0.77 -9.99 -18.10
N PHE A 297 -1.95 -10.48 -17.71
CA PHE A 297 -2.56 -11.72 -18.22
C PHE A 297 -3.77 -11.41 -19.10
N GLY A 298 -3.95 -12.21 -20.17
CA GLY A 298 -5.05 -12.03 -21.09
C GLY A 298 -5.70 -13.34 -21.54
N ASN A 299 -6.73 -13.23 -22.38
CA ASN A 299 -7.46 -14.32 -23.01
C ASN A 299 -8.37 -15.15 -22.07
N ALA A 300 -8.86 -14.58 -20.97
CA ALA A 300 -9.72 -15.30 -20.03
C ALA A 300 -11.07 -15.75 -20.65
N GLU A 301 -11.58 -15.07 -21.68
CA GLU A 301 -12.78 -15.48 -22.43
C GLU A 301 -12.63 -16.82 -23.18
N LYS A 302 -11.37 -17.26 -23.41
CA LYS A 302 -11.07 -18.54 -24.05
C LYS A 302 -11.03 -19.71 -23.06
N VAL A 303 -11.11 -19.45 -21.77
CA VAL A 303 -11.15 -20.48 -20.72
C VAL A 303 -12.56 -21.05 -20.63
N THR A 304 -12.70 -22.33 -20.88
CA THR A 304 -13.99 -23.01 -20.98
C THR A 304 -14.51 -23.60 -19.67
N ASP A 305 -13.62 -23.84 -18.70
CA ASP A 305 -14.03 -24.28 -17.36
C ASP A 305 -14.71 -23.13 -16.59
N PRO A 306 -16.00 -23.28 -16.24
CA PRO A 306 -16.76 -22.17 -15.63
C PRO A 306 -16.23 -21.76 -14.26
N THR A 307 -15.66 -22.68 -13.49
CA THR A 307 -15.08 -22.39 -12.17
C THR A 307 -13.84 -21.53 -12.32
N THR A 308 -12.94 -21.92 -13.21
CA THR A 308 -11.72 -21.14 -13.51
C THR A 308 -12.08 -19.78 -14.10
N ALA A 309 -13.03 -19.71 -15.03
CA ALA A 309 -13.48 -18.44 -15.61
C ALA A 309 -14.05 -17.48 -14.54
N ALA A 310 -14.85 -17.99 -13.60
CA ALA A 310 -15.37 -17.19 -12.49
C ALA A 310 -14.25 -16.69 -11.54
N ARG A 311 -13.24 -17.53 -11.25
CA ARG A 311 -12.06 -17.18 -10.46
C ARG A 311 -11.24 -16.08 -11.15
N LEU A 312 -10.97 -16.23 -12.45
CA LEU A 312 -10.25 -15.22 -13.24
C LEU A 312 -11.00 -13.88 -13.25
N LYS A 313 -12.33 -13.92 -13.44
CA LYS A 313 -13.17 -12.71 -13.39
C LYS A 313 -13.09 -12.02 -12.03
N ARG A 314 -13.16 -12.77 -10.90
CA ARG A 314 -13.06 -12.19 -9.53
C ARG A 314 -11.71 -11.51 -9.27
N TYR A 315 -10.66 -11.93 -9.98
CA TYR A 315 -9.34 -11.31 -9.91
C TYR A 315 -9.10 -10.25 -10.99
N GLY A 316 -10.10 -9.89 -11.79
CA GLY A 316 -10.00 -8.84 -12.80
C GLY A 316 -9.10 -9.20 -14.00
N ILE A 317 -8.92 -10.49 -14.31
CA ILE A 317 -8.13 -10.91 -15.48
C ILE A 317 -8.89 -10.57 -16.77
N SER A 318 -8.22 -9.92 -17.73
CA SER A 318 -8.80 -9.48 -18.98
C SER A 318 -9.40 -10.65 -19.80
N GLY A 319 -10.63 -10.48 -20.27
CA GLY A 319 -11.29 -11.43 -21.18
C GLY A 319 -10.55 -11.56 -22.50
N GLY A 320 -10.17 -10.44 -23.11
CA GLY A 320 -9.40 -10.37 -24.34
C GLY A 320 -7.89 -10.33 -24.12
N ALA A 321 -7.18 -9.63 -24.99
CA ALA A 321 -5.75 -9.38 -24.84
C ALA A 321 -5.47 -8.54 -23.60
N SER A 322 -4.35 -8.80 -22.91
CA SER A 322 -3.90 -7.95 -21.80
C SER A 322 -3.55 -6.53 -22.27
N GLU A 323 -3.50 -5.57 -21.37
CA GLU A 323 -3.02 -4.20 -21.70
C GLU A 323 -1.57 -4.24 -22.21
N ARG A 324 -0.75 -5.11 -21.66
CA ARG A 324 0.67 -5.24 -21.99
C ARG A 324 0.96 -6.08 -23.23
N LYS A 325 0.01 -6.91 -23.69
CA LYS A 325 0.16 -7.83 -24.82
C LYS A 325 1.30 -8.83 -24.66
N TRP A 326 1.74 -9.11 -23.43
CA TRP A 326 2.86 -10.01 -23.16
C TRP A 326 2.56 -11.47 -23.53
N GLU A 327 1.28 -11.86 -23.55
CA GLU A 327 0.80 -13.16 -24.00
C GLU A 327 1.18 -13.47 -25.46
N ARG A 328 1.56 -12.46 -26.25
CA ARG A 328 2.06 -12.65 -27.62
C ARG A 328 3.51 -13.17 -27.65
N PHE A 329 4.26 -12.96 -26.57
CA PHE A 329 5.69 -13.21 -26.51
C PHE A 329 6.06 -14.37 -25.59
N ASP A 330 5.27 -14.60 -24.54
CA ASP A 330 5.44 -15.71 -23.60
C ASP A 330 4.07 -16.27 -23.21
N LYS A 331 3.87 -17.59 -23.46
CA LYS A 331 2.61 -18.30 -23.19
C LYS A 331 2.18 -18.27 -21.73
N ARG A 332 3.09 -18.01 -20.78
CA ARG A 332 2.76 -17.93 -19.35
C ARG A 332 1.77 -16.80 -19.05
N PHE A 333 1.70 -15.76 -19.88
CA PHE A 333 0.75 -14.66 -19.76
C PHE A 333 -0.58 -14.91 -20.49
N ASP A 334 -0.71 -16.04 -21.18
CA ASP A 334 -1.94 -16.48 -21.84
C ASP A 334 -2.68 -17.50 -20.97
N VAL A 335 -3.74 -17.06 -20.27
CA VAL A 335 -4.48 -17.92 -19.33
C VAL A 335 -5.26 -19.04 -20.04
N ALA A 336 -5.45 -18.96 -21.35
CA ALA A 336 -6.02 -20.08 -22.11
C ALA A 336 -5.02 -21.23 -22.29
N GLN A 337 -3.72 -20.94 -22.26
CA GLN A 337 -2.64 -21.94 -22.37
C GLN A 337 -2.11 -22.36 -20.98
N GLU A 338 -1.98 -21.43 -20.04
CA GLU A 338 -1.46 -21.67 -18.69
C GLU A 338 -2.41 -21.04 -17.64
N PRO A 339 -3.60 -21.63 -17.41
CA PRO A 339 -4.64 -21.01 -16.56
C PRO A 339 -4.21 -20.83 -15.09
N ASN A 340 -3.27 -21.63 -14.61
CA ASN A 340 -2.75 -21.55 -13.26
C ASN A 340 -1.60 -20.54 -13.10
N GLU A 341 -1.04 -19.99 -14.18
CA GLU A 341 0.08 -19.06 -14.03
C GLU A 341 -0.33 -17.79 -13.29
N THR A 342 -1.56 -17.30 -13.47
CA THR A 342 -2.08 -16.16 -12.71
C THR A 342 -2.10 -16.41 -11.21
N ASN A 343 -2.32 -17.67 -10.78
CA ASN A 343 -2.35 -18.06 -9.37
C ASN A 343 -0.96 -17.99 -8.70
N ARG A 344 0.09 -17.76 -9.45
CA ARG A 344 1.48 -17.71 -9.03
C ARG A 344 1.96 -16.28 -8.76
N PHE A 345 1.07 -15.29 -8.94
CA PHE A 345 1.26 -13.86 -8.68
C PHE A 345 0.13 -13.32 -7.80
N GLY A 346 0.37 -12.16 -7.18
CA GLY A 346 -0.51 -11.60 -6.15
C GLY A 346 -0.14 -12.12 -4.75
N TRP A 347 1.12 -12.41 -4.53
CA TRP A 347 1.67 -12.86 -3.25
C TRP A 347 2.55 -11.79 -2.62
N VAL A 348 2.82 -11.93 -1.34
CA VAL A 348 3.97 -11.25 -0.74
C VAL A 348 5.24 -12.03 -1.09
N VAL A 349 6.25 -11.32 -1.57
CA VAL A 349 7.59 -11.89 -1.83
C VAL A 349 8.55 -11.46 -0.72
N GLU A 350 9.53 -12.32 -0.39
CA GLU A 350 10.56 -12.06 0.60
C GLU A 350 11.94 -12.19 0.00
N ILE A 351 12.80 -11.20 0.26
CA ILE A 351 14.20 -11.18 -0.12
C ILE A 351 15.11 -10.96 1.09
N ASP A 352 16.30 -11.55 1.08
CA ASP A 352 17.38 -11.22 2.00
C ASP A 352 18.33 -10.21 1.32
N PRO A 353 18.33 -8.92 1.73
CA PRO A 353 19.16 -7.90 1.09
C PRO A 353 20.64 -8.01 1.41
N PHE A 354 21.02 -8.83 2.40
CA PHE A 354 22.41 -9.07 2.79
C PHE A 354 22.98 -10.33 2.16
N ASP A 355 22.16 -11.17 1.50
CA ASP A 355 22.56 -12.36 0.77
C ASP A 355 22.08 -12.28 -0.70
N PRO A 356 22.88 -11.68 -1.61
CA PRO A 356 22.50 -11.49 -3.01
C PRO A 356 22.36 -12.81 -3.79
N GLU A 357 22.93 -13.91 -3.30
CA GLU A 357 22.85 -15.25 -3.91
C GLU A 357 21.64 -16.05 -3.43
N SER A 358 20.92 -15.57 -2.39
CA SER A 358 19.73 -16.25 -1.88
C SER A 358 18.60 -16.27 -2.93
N THR A 359 17.86 -17.39 -2.99
CA THR A 359 16.66 -17.46 -3.81
C THR A 359 15.52 -16.71 -3.09
N PRO A 360 14.88 -15.70 -3.75
CA PRO A 360 13.70 -15.04 -3.20
C PRO A 360 12.52 -15.99 -3.10
N ARG A 361 11.55 -15.66 -2.23
CA ARG A 361 10.42 -16.57 -1.94
C ARG A 361 9.09 -15.87 -2.16
N LYS A 362 8.05 -16.64 -2.52
CA LYS A 362 6.65 -16.24 -2.49
C LYS A 362 5.94 -16.97 -1.36
N LEU A 363 5.26 -16.20 -0.50
CA LEU A 363 4.77 -16.63 0.81
C LEU A 363 3.26 -16.94 0.76
N THR A 364 2.89 -18.20 0.53
CA THR A 364 1.48 -18.54 0.29
C THR A 364 0.60 -18.51 1.55
N ALA A 365 1.17 -18.56 2.75
CA ALA A 365 0.40 -18.48 4.00
C ALA A 365 -0.25 -17.11 4.22
N LEU A 366 0.22 -16.08 3.53
CA LEU A 366 -0.28 -14.71 3.62
C LEU A 366 -1.52 -14.44 2.75
N GLY A 367 -1.95 -15.45 1.96
CA GLY A 367 -3.08 -15.31 1.04
C GLY A 367 -2.69 -14.63 -0.27
N ARG A 368 -3.57 -14.74 -1.28
CA ARG A 368 -3.36 -14.17 -2.61
C ARG A 368 -4.42 -13.13 -2.93
N PHE A 369 -3.99 -11.90 -3.14
CA PHE A 369 -4.80 -10.74 -3.53
C PHE A 369 -3.87 -9.63 -4.07
N LYS A 370 -4.36 -8.43 -4.33
CA LYS A 370 -3.52 -7.29 -4.72
C LYS A 370 -2.87 -6.69 -3.47
N HIS A 371 -1.70 -7.24 -3.11
CA HIS A 371 -0.99 -6.81 -1.91
C HIS A 371 -0.36 -5.44 -2.08
N GLU A 372 -0.90 -4.46 -1.36
CA GLU A 372 -0.29 -3.13 -1.26
C GLU A 372 0.82 -3.12 -0.21
N ALA A 373 0.57 -3.70 0.97
CA ALA A 373 1.53 -3.73 2.07
C ALA A 373 1.67 -5.12 2.70
N ALA A 374 2.72 -5.31 3.51
CA ALA A 374 2.90 -6.47 4.36
C ALA A 374 3.71 -6.08 5.62
N GLU A 375 3.11 -5.24 6.48
CA GLU A 375 3.82 -4.64 7.60
C GLU A 375 3.81 -5.50 8.87
N PRO A 376 4.99 -5.82 9.43
CA PRO A 376 5.10 -6.71 10.58
C PRO A 376 5.00 -5.98 11.91
N ARG A 377 4.33 -6.65 12.86
CA ARG A 377 4.39 -6.36 14.29
C ARG A 377 4.66 -7.64 15.07
N LEU A 378 5.38 -7.56 16.17
CA LEU A 378 5.58 -8.72 17.06
C LEU A 378 4.58 -8.69 18.21
N THR A 379 4.06 -9.87 18.56
CA THR A 379 3.41 -10.08 19.86
C THR A 379 4.44 -10.04 21.00
N ASP A 380 3.98 -9.89 22.23
CA ASP A 380 4.85 -9.91 23.42
C ASP A 380 5.63 -11.22 23.55
N ASP A 381 5.04 -12.34 23.10
CA ASP A 381 5.69 -13.66 23.09
C ASP A 381 6.59 -13.90 21.85
N GLY A 382 6.70 -12.93 20.95
CA GLY A 382 7.62 -12.91 19.80
C GLY A 382 7.10 -13.59 18.53
N ARG A 383 5.79 -13.77 18.37
CA ARG A 383 5.20 -14.21 17.10
C ARG A 383 5.05 -13.03 16.13
N PRO A 384 5.49 -13.15 14.88
CA PRO A 384 5.18 -12.14 13.86
C PRO A 384 3.68 -12.11 13.53
N VAL A 385 3.17 -10.89 13.39
CA VAL A 385 1.85 -10.59 12.85
C VAL A 385 2.06 -9.65 11.68
N LEU A 386 1.39 -9.87 10.55
CA LEU A 386 1.44 -9.01 9.39
C LEU A 386 0.05 -8.44 9.12
N TYR A 387 0.02 -7.15 8.78
CA TYR A 387 -1.18 -6.47 8.30
C TYR A 387 -1.02 -6.18 6.80
N MET A 388 -2.10 -6.35 6.02
CA MET A 388 -2.05 -6.34 4.57
C MET A 388 -3.33 -5.73 3.98
N GLY A 389 -3.18 -4.77 3.06
CA GLY A 389 -4.26 -4.19 2.25
C GLY A 389 -4.46 -4.95 0.93
N ASP A 390 -5.69 -5.04 0.46
CA ASP A 390 -6.03 -5.50 -0.89
C ASP A 390 -6.52 -4.30 -1.70
N ASP A 391 -5.63 -3.69 -2.49
CA ASP A 391 -5.94 -2.48 -3.23
C ASP A 391 -6.89 -2.74 -4.41
N GLU A 392 -8.17 -2.79 -4.08
CA GLU A 392 -9.26 -2.77 -5.05
C GLU A 392 -10.52 -2.21 -4.38
N ARG A 393 -11.35 -1.53 -5.15
CA ARG A 393 -12.64 -1.02 -4.69
C ARG A 393 -13.51 -2.15 -4.17
N PHE A 394 -13.97 -2.02 -2.90
CA PHE A 394 -14.79 -2.99 -2.21
C PHE A 394 -14.07 -4.30 -1.84
N ASP A 395 -12.76 -4.36 -1.91
CA ASP A 395 -11.98 -5.48 -1.39
C ASP A 395 -11.58 -5.23 0.07
N TYR A 396 -10.70 -5.99 0.67
CA TYR A 396 -10.69 -6.27 2.09
C TYR A 396 -9.36 -5.95 2.76
N PHE A 397 -9.38 -5.89 4.07
CA PHE A 397 -8.21 -5.76 4.92
C PHE A 397 -7.92 -7.08 5.63
N TYR A 398 -6.65 -7.52 5.64
CA TYR A 398 -6.24 -8.83 6.11
C TYR A 398 -5.20 -8.77 7.21
N LYS A 399 -5.13 -9.84 8.00
CA LYS A 399 -4.10 -10.07 9.01
C LYS A 399 -3.60 -11.52 8.96
N PHE A 400 -2.29 -11.69 9.13
CA PHE A 400 -1.69 -13.00 9.35
C PHE A 400 -1.04 -13.04 10.74
N VAL A 401 -1.20 -14.15 11.47
CA VAL A 401 -0.56 -14.40 12.76
C VAL A 401 0.26 -15.69 12.67
N SER A 402 1.58 -15.58 12.80
CA SER A 402 2.47 -16.74 12.78
C SER A 402 2.20 -17.69 13.95
N SER A 403 2.28 -19.00 13.71
CA SER A 403 2.26 -20.03 14.74
C SER A 403 3.60 -20.16 15.50
N LYS A 404 4.67 -19.61 14.96
CA LYS A 404 6.06 -19.72 15.47
C LYS A 404 6.55 -18.40 16.05
N ARG A 405 7.50 -18.50 16.97
CA ARG A 405 8.16 -17.34 17.59
C ARG A 405 9.50 -17.06 16.94
N MET A 406 9.84 -15.79 16.83
CA MET A 406 11.12 -15.34 16.32
C MET A 406 12.27 -15.78 17.25
N MET A 407 13.31 -16.36 16.68
CA MET A 407 14.58 -16.58 17.36
C MET A 407 15.43 -15.30 17.33
N LYS A 408 15.83 -14.83 18.50
CA LYS A 408 16.69 -13.64 18.62
C LYS A 408 18.14 -13.93 18.17
N GLY A 409 18.79 -12.90 17.64
CA GLY A 409 20.19 -12.93 17.23
C GLY A 409 20.38 -13.25 15.75
N THR A 410 21.65 -13.23 15.32
CA THR A 410 22.06 -13.31 13.90
C THR A 410 22.77 -14.62 13.55
N SER A 411 22.68 -15.65 14.42
CA SER A 411 23.25 -16.96 14.13
C SER A 411 22.62 -17.59 12.89
N ARG A 412 23.33 -18.50 12.24
CA ARG A 412 22.79 -19.25 11.10
C ARG A 412 21.49 -19.97 11.46
N ALA A 413 21.44 -20.63 12.63
CA ALA A 413 20.23 -21.31 13.10
C ALA A 413 19.06 -20.36 13.30
N ALA A 414 19.29 -19.14 13.85
CA ALA A 414 18.26 -18.14 13.98
C ALA A 414 17.75 -17.66 12.62
N ARG A 415 18.63 -17.40 11.66
CA ARG A 415 18.23 -17.00 10.29
C ARG A 415 17.43 -18.10 9.59
N GLU A 416 17.90 -19.35 9.64
CA GLU A 416 17.19 -20.49 9.04
C GLU A 416 15.80 -20.69 9.67
N HIS A 417 15.68 -20.56 10.99
CA HIS A 417 14.41 -20.63 11.69
C HIS A 417 13.50 -19.46 11.30
N ASN A 418 14.00 -18.23 11.35
CA ASN A 418 13.19 -17.04 11.12
C ASN A 418 12.65 -16.97 9.67
N ARG A 419 13.36 -17.51 8.71
CA ARG A 419 12.85 -17.67 7.34
C ARG A 419 11.58 -18.52 7.24
N THR A 420 11.25 -19.35 8.24
CA THR A 420 10.03 -20.19 8.24
C THR A 420 8.87 -19.59 8.99
N LEU A 421 9.02 -18.39 9.56
CA LEU A 421 7.99 -17.77 10.42
C LEU A 421 6.73 -17.38 9.65
N LEU A 422 6.87 -17.07 8.37
CA LEU A 422 5.76 -16.64 7.50
C LEU A 422 5.23 -17.79 6.61
N ASP A 423 5.69 -19.02 6.85
CA ASP A 423 5.20 -20.21 6.14
C ASP A 423 4.05 -20.90 6.88
N GLU A 424 3.82 -20.58 8.17
CA GLU A 424 2.85 -21.28 9.01
C GLU A 424 2.21 -20.35 10.03
N GLY A 425 0.89 -20.26 9.99
CA GLY A 425 0.11 -19.40 10.87
C GLY A 425 -1.36 -19.39 10.48
N THR A 426 -2.10 -18.40 10.95
CA THR A 426 -3.51 -18.21 10.63
C THR A 426 -3.71 -16.91 9.86
N LEU A 427 -4.38 -17.01 8.74
CA LEU A 427 -4.82 -15.87 7.90
C LEU A 427 -6.23 -15.47 8.33
N TYR A 428 -6.43 -14.16 8.49
CA TYR A 428 -7.70 -13.54 8.88
C TYR A 428 -8.11 -12.45 7.90
N VAL A 429 -9.40 -12.13 7.87
CA VAL A 429 -9.96 -10.95 7.21
C VAL A 429 -10.73 -10.11 8.23
N ALA A 430 -10.70 -8.79 8.05
CA ALA A 430 -11.35 -7.84 8.96
C ALA A 430 -12.85 -7.71 8.68
N LYS A 431 -13.63 -7.60 9.75
CA LYS A 431 -15.01 -7.15 9.75
C LYS A 431 -15.16 -5.96 10.68
N PHE A 432 -15.45 -4.80 10.10
CA PHE A 432 -15.68 -3.55 10.81
C PHE A 432 -17.17 -3.42 11.17
N ILE A 433 -17.44 -2.94 12.36
CA ILE A 433 -18.78 -2.75 12.90
C ILE A 433 -18.80 -1.36 13.52
N GLY A 434 -19.59 -0.46 12.93
CA GLY A 434 -19.82 0.87 13.47
C GLY A 434 -20.76 0.85 14.67
N ASP A 435 -20.84 1.92 15.42
CA ASP A 435 -21.70 2.04 16.58
C ASP A 435 -22.73 3.18 16.47
N SER A 436 -22.59 4.04 15.45
CA SER A 436 -23.58 5.08 15.12
C SER A 436 -24.87 4.51 14.53
N PRO A 437 -26.01 5.16 14.77
CA PRO A 437 -27.28 4.81 14.10
C PRO A 437 -27.15 4.86 12.57
N ALA A 438 -27.63 3.84 11.87
CA ALA A 438 -27.54 3.75 10.41
C ALA A 438 -28.12 4.98 9.66
N ALA A 439 -29.09 5.67 10.29
CA ALA A 439 -29.70 6.89 9.71
C ALA A 439 -28.74 8.09 9.69
N GLU A 440 -27.66 8.06 10.48
CA GLU A 440 -26.65 9.12 10.53
C GLU A 440 -25.53 8.89 9.52
N ILE A 441 -25.40 7.68 8.98
CA ILE A 441 -24.44 7.31 7.95
C ILE A 441 -25.10 7.37 6.57
N ASP A 442 -25.40 8.58 6.13
CA ASP A 442 -26.17 8.86 4.91
C ASP A 442 -25.34 8.93 3.61
N GLY A 443 -24.03 8.72 3.72
CA GLY A 443 -23.08 8.81 2.60
C GLY A 443 -22.58 10.23 2.30
N SER A 444 -22.97 11.22 3.10
CA SER A 444 -22.47 12.60 2.97
C SER A 444 -21.06 12.78 3.57
N GLY A 445 -20.61 11.88 4.46
CA GLY A 445 -19.37 12.04 5.23
C GLY A 445 -19.48 13.03 6.38
N LYS A 446 -20.69 13.51 6.70
CA LYS A 446 -20.92 14.32 7.90
C LYS A 446 -20.75 13.45 9.15
N LEU A 447 -20.05 13.98 10.15
CA LEU A 447 -19.87 13.29 11.43
C LEU A 447 -21.22 12.97 12.08
N PRO A 448 -21.37 11.78 12.69
CA PRO A 448 -22.52 11.42 13.51
C PRO A 448 -22.67 12.32 14.75
N GLU A 449 -23.77 12.17 15.52
CA GLU A 449 -24.05 13.05 16.66
C GLU A 449 -23.05 12.92 17.80
N ASP A 450 -22.37 11.78 17.94
CA ASP A 450 -21.30 11.55 18.93
C ASP A 450 -19.97 12.20 18.52
N GLY A 451 -19.80 12.60 17.25
CA GLY A 451 -18.70 13.41 16.74
C GLY A 451 -17.51 12.62 16.20
N GLU A 452 -17.59 11.30 16.11
CA GLU A 452 -16.53 10.44 15.53
C GLU A 452 -17.17 9.38 14.61
N PHE A 453 -16.40 8.89 13.63
CA PHE A 453 -16.70 7.64 12.92
C PHE A 453 -15.85 6.57 13.58
N ASP A 454 -16.45 5.69 14.38
CA ASP A 454 -15.72 4.67 15.11
C ASP A 454 -16.53 3.39 15.35
N GLY A 455 -15.99 2.48 16.16
CA GLY A 455 -16.65 1.25 16.48
C GLY A 455 -15.69 0.13 16.86
N ARG A 456 -16.14 -1.08 16.68
CA ARG A 456 -15.40 -2.32 16.96
C ARG A 456 -15.26 -3.16 15.71
N GLY A 457 -14.39 -4.17 15.77
CA GLY A 457 -14.24 -5.13 14.69
C GLY A 457 -13.82 -6.50 15.17
N GLU A 458 -13.90 -7.44 14.25
CA GLU A 458 -13.58 -8.85 14.46
C GLU A 458 -12.61 -9.31 13.38
N TRP A 459 -11.65 -10.14 13.75
CA TRP A 459 -10.80 -10.85 12.82
C TRP A 459 -11.41 -12.23 12.55
N ILE A 460 -11.96 -12.42 11.34
CA ILE A 460 -12.55 -13.69 10.92
C ILE A 460 -11.46 -14.60 10.38
N PRO A 461 -11.20 -15.78 10.98
CA PRO A 461 -10.17 -16.69 10.48
C PRO A 461 -10.60 -17.30 9.14
N LEU A 462 -9.67 -17.35 8.18
CA LEU A 462 -9.88 -17.96 6.86
C LEU A 462 -9.21 -19.33 6.75
N ALA A 463 -7.92 -19.44 7.07
CA ALA A 463 -7.20 -20.71 7.04
C ALA A 463 -6.02 -20.72 8.03
N SER A 464 -5.62 -21.92 8.47
CA SER A 464 -4.43 -22.16 9.28
C SER A 464 -3.78 -23.48 8.88
N GLY A 465 -2.59 -23.44 8.30
CA GLY A 465 -1.95 -24.63 7.72
C GLY A 465 -2.87 -25.34 6.73
N ASN A 466 -3.18 -26.60 6.94
CA ASN A 466 -4.08 -27.38 6.08
C ASN A 466 -5.58 -27.28 6.47
N LYS A 467 -5.92 -26.42 7.44
CA LYS A 467 -7.30 -26.25 7.90
C LYS A 467 -7.93 -25.02 7.27
N SER A 468 -9.06 -25.20 6.59
CA SER A 468 -9.97 -24.12 6.17
C SER A 468 -10.99 -23.84 7.28
N TYR A 469 -11.32 -22.56 7.47
CA TYR A 469 -12.45 -22.10 8.29
C TYR A 469 -13.62 -21.62 7.41
N VAL A 470 -13.47 -21.66 6.09
CA VAL A 470 -14.46 -21.19 5.11
C VAL A 470 -15.24 -22.40 4.57
N GLU A 471 -16.54 -22.42 4.77
CA GLU A 471 -17.41 -23.53 4.34
C GLU A 471 -17.31 -23.72 2.83
N GLY A 472 -17.11 -24.99 2.42
CA GLY A 472 -17.06 -25.39 0.99
C GLY A 472 -15.78 -24.96 0.25
N MET A 473 -14.71 -24.59 0.98
CA MET A 473 -13.37 -24.36 0.41
C MET A 473 -12.32 -25.19 1.15
N THR A 474 -11.39 -25.78 0.42
CA THR A 474 -10.17 -26.37 0.99
C THR A 474 -9.22 -25.28 1.47
N ALA A 475 -8.24 -25.61 2.34
CA ALA A 475 -7.26 -24.62 2.79
C ALA A 475 -6.44 -24.04 1.61
N GLU A 476 -6.06 -24.90 0.65
CA GLU A 476 -5.33 -24.47 -0.54
C GLU A 476 -6.16 -23.48 -1.38
N GLU A 477 -7.47 -23.74 -1.54
CA GLU A 477 -8.36 -22.80 -2.23
C GLU A 477 -8.51 -21.49 -1.47
N VAL A 478 -8.52 -21.50 -0.15
CA VAL A 478 -8.57 -20.26 0.66
C VAL A 478 -7.32 -19.43 0.42
N TYR A 479 -6.13 -20.01 0.43
CA TYR A 479 -4.90 -19.25 0.19
C TYR A 479 -4.77 -18.75 -1.24
N VAL A 480 -5.15 -19.56 -2.25
CA VAL A 480 -5.02 -19.19 -3.66
C VAL A 480 -6.16 -18.25 -4.11
N PHE A 481 -7.33 -18.38 -3.53
CA PHE A 481 -8.52 -17.59 -3.85
C PHE A 481 -9.03 -16.83 -2.62
N THR A 482 -8.14 -16.13 -1.93
CA THR A 482 -8.40 -15.44 -0.66
C THR A 482 -9.56 -14.43 -0.76
N ARG A 483 -9.68 -13.72 -1.88
CA ARG A 483 -10.81 -12.82 -2.15
C ARG A 483 -12.16 -13.55 -2.10
N LEU A 484 -12.24 -14.74 -2.71
CA LEU A 484 -13.46 -15.57 -2.69
C LEU A 484 -13.76 -16.12 -1.29
N ALA A 485 -12.73 -16.40 -0.50
CA ALA A 485 -12.89 -16.81 0.88
C ALA A 485 -13.46 -15.66 1.74
N ALA A 486 -12.91 -14.46 1.59
CA ALA A 486 -13.39 -13.24 2.27
C ALA A 486 -14.82 -12.87 1.86
N ASP A 487 -15.16 -13.03 0.57
CA ASP A 487 -16.54 -12.86 0.06
C ASP A 487 -17.53 -13.76 0.83
N LYS A 488 -17.16 -15.02 1.06
CA LYS A 488 -18.03 -16.01 1.72
C LYS A 488 -18.27 -15.75 3.21
N VAL A 489 -17.30 -15.16 3.91
CA VAL A 489 -17.41 -14.93 5.35
C VAL A 489 -17.99 -13.56 5.70
N GLY A 490 -18.36 -12.74 4.70
CA GLY A 490 -19.00 -11.46 4.91
C GLY A 490 -18.07 -10.39 5.49
N ALA A 491 -16.83 -10.34 5.02
CA ALA A 491 -15.87 -9.29 5.37
C ALA A 491 -16.37 -7.89 4.95
N THR A 492 -15.91 -6.83 5.62
CA THR A 492 -16.32 -5.47 5.29
C THR A 492 -15.63 -4.97 4.04
N LYS A 493 -16.41 -4.50 3.07
CA LYS A 493 -15.94 -3.91 1.81
C LYS A 493 -15.37 -2.53 2.05
N MET A 494 -14.10 -2.33 1.73
CA MET A 494 -13.36 -1.09 1.98
C MET A 494 -13.18 -0.24 0.73
N ASP A 495 -12.74 1.01 0.94
CA ASP A 495 -12.48 1.99 -0.12
C ASP A 495 -11.00 1.96 -0.56
N ARG A 496 -10.57 0.84 -1.19
CA ARG A 496 -9.20 0.57 -1.61
C ARG A 496 -8.24 0.64 -0.41
N PRO A 497 -8.08 -0.44 0.35
CA PRO A 497 -7.04 -0.52 1.39
C PRO A 497 -5.66 -0.57 0.75
N GLU A 498 -4.97 0.56 0.85
CA GLU A 498 -3.59 0.71 0.38
C GLU A 498 -2.62 0.29 1.49
N ASP A 499 -1.65 1.15 1.83
CA ASP A 499 -0.62 0.85 2.82
C ASP A 499 -1.16 0.81 4.26
N VAL A 500 -0.46 0.09 5.09
CA VAL A 500 -0.79 -0.11 6.50
C VAL A 500 0.46 -0.05 7.37
N GLU A 501 0.44 0.72 8.46
CA GLU A 501 1.61 0.91 9.31
C GLU A 501 1.26 0.85 10.80
N PRO A 502 1.81 -0.11 11.57
CA PRO A 502 1.71 -0.12 13.01
C PRO A 502 2.57 0.98 13.64
N SER A 503 1.98 1.85 14.45
CA SER A 503 2.72 2.88 15.18
C SER A 503 3.78 2.25 16.10
N PRO A 504 5.05 2.61 15.95
CA PRO A 504 6.13 2.05 16.78
C PRO A 504 6.06 2.51 18.25
N ARG A 505 5.23 3.51 18.54
CA ARG A 505 5.05 4.05 19.89
C ARG A 505 3.83 3.50 20.62
N THR A 506 2.73 3.31 19.92
CA THR A 506 1.44 2.97 20.53
C THR A 506 0.98 1.57 20.19
N GLY A 507 1.52 0.97 19.12
CA GLY A 507 1.05 -0.27 18.55
C GLY A 507 -0.30 -0.17 17.82
N ARG A 508 -0.91 1.02 17.74
CA ARG A 508 -2.09 1.25 16.90
C ARG A 508 -1.72 1.10 15.44
N VAL A 509 -2.59 0.52 14.65
CA VAL A 509 -2.39 0.28 13.22
C VAL A 509 -3.14 1.35 12.44
N TYR A 510 -2.45 2.02 11.52
CA TYR A 510 -3.03 3.01 10.62
C TYR A 510 -3.13 2.41 9.23
N ILE A 511 -4.25 2.68 8.54
CA ILE A 511 -4.57 2.12 7.23
C ILE A 511 -4.97 3.27 6.32
N ALA A 512 -4.30 3.40 5.18
CA ALA A 512 -4.70 4.31 4.12
C ALA A 512 -5.84 3.68 3.29
N LEU A 513 -6.89 4.46 3.06
CA LEU A 513 -8.01 4.11 2.19
C LEU A 513 -8.11 5.22 1.15
N THR A 514 -7.65 4.96 -0.07
CA THR A 514 -7.32 6.05 -1.01
C THR A 514 -8.54 6.71 -1.66
N ASN A 515 -9.51 5.94 -2.14
CA ASN A 515 -10.75 6.45 -2.72
C ASN A 515 -11.71 5.33 -3.14
N ASN A 516 -12.99 5.65 -3.41
CA ASN A 516 -13.94 4.73 -4.07
C ASN A 516 -15.08 5.51 -4.72
N LYS A 517 -14.94 5.80 -6.00
CA LYS A 517 -15.97 6.53 -6.78
C LYS A 517 -17.29 5.78 -6.92
N ASP A 518 -17.29 4.47 -6.72
CA ASP A 518 -18.46 3.61 -6.94
C ASP A 518 -19.23 3.33 -5.64
N ARG A 519 -18.74 3.77 -4.47
CA ARG A 519 -19.48 3.61 -3.22
C ARG A 519 -20.82 4.37 -3.28
N GLY A 520 -21.90 3.69 -2.92
CA GLY A 520 -23.26 4.24 -3.00
C GLY A 520 -23.87 4.31 -4.40
N ALA A 521 -23.14 3.91 -5.45
CA ALA A 521 -23.70 3.81 -6.79
C ALA A 521 -24.74 2.66 -6.87
N ALA A 522 -25.64 2.75 -7.85
CA ALA A 522 -26.71 1.75 -8.03
C ALA A 522 -26.14 0.34 -8.16
N GLY A 523 -26.58 -0.59 -7.29
CA GLY A 523 -26.11 -1.97 -7.25
C GLY A 523 -24.73 -2.17 -6.60
N LYS A 524 -24.15 -1.13 -6.02
CA LYS A 524 -22.88 -1.20 -5.27
C LYS A 524 -23.14 -1.07 -3.77
N ALA A 525 -22.16 -1.40 -2.95
CA ALA A 525 -22.28 -1.24 -1.51
C ALA A 525 -22.49 0.23 -1.14
N PRO A 526 -23.46 0.53 -0.24
CA PRO A 526 -23.68 1.87 0.28
C PRO A 526 -22.51 2.32 1.18
N ALA A 527 -22.56 3.58 1.61
CA ALA A 527 -21.72 4.05 2.71
C ALA A 527 -22.00 3.22 3.97
N ASP A 528 -20.96 3.00 4.74
CA ASP A 528 -20.97 2.48 6.11
C ASP A 528 -20.08 3.36 6.97
N GLU A 529 -20.04 3.15 8.27
CA GLU A 529 -19.33 4.06 9.16
C GLU A 529 -17.81 4.04 8.96
N ALA A 530 -17.24 2.90 8.54
CA ALA A 530 -15.82 2.80 8.17
C ALA A 530 -15.53 3.45 6.79
N ASN A 531 -16.56 3.64 5.96
CA ASN A 531 -16.50 4.21 4.63
C ASN A 531 -17.66 5.19 4.43
N PRO A 532 -17.67 6.36 5.10
CA PRO A 532 -18.87 7.18 5.31
C PRO A 532 -19.27 8.04 4.11
N ARG A 533 -18.52 8.03 3.01
CA ARG A 533 -18.79 8.89 1.84
C ARG A 533 -19.16 8.09 0.61
N ASN A 534 -20.31 8.44 0.01
CA ASN A 534 -20.64 8.03 -1.35
C ASN A 534 -19.70 8.71 -2.34
N ALA A 535 -19.37 8.04 -3.44
CA ALA A 535 -18.45 8.53 -4.47
C ALA A 535 -17.18 9.16 -3.87
N ASN A 536 -16.57 8.49 -2.90
CA ASN A 536 -15.44 8.98 -2.14
C ASN A 536 -14.22 9.26 -3.04
N LYS A 537 -13.89 10.55 -3.23
CA LYS A 537 -12.80 10.99 -4.10
C LYS A 537 -11.47 11.17 -3.38
N HIS A 538 -11.53 11.40 -2.07
CA HIS A 538 -10.40 11.94 -1.33
C HIS A 538 -9.81 10.96 -0.31
N GLY A 539 -10.51 9.85 -0.06
CA GLY A 539 -10.03 8.83 0.87
C GLY A 539 -10.07 9.24 2.35
N GLN A 540 -9.53 8.38 3.17
CA GLN A 540 -9.45 8.53 4.63
C GLN A 540 -8.31 7.73 5.22
N ILE A 541 -7.92 8.04 6.46
CA ILE A 541 -7.00 7.24 7.28
C ILE A 541 -7.80 6.61 8.43
N LEU A 542 -7.75 5.31 8.55
CA LEU A 542 -8.35 4.54 9.64
C LEU A 542 -7.28 4.23 10.70
N GLU A 543 -7.62 4.42 11.98
CA GLU A 543 -6.82 4.05 13.15
C GLU A 543 -7.47 2.85 13.83
N LEU A 544 -6.74 1.74 13.96
CA LEU A 544 -7.20 0.50 14.59
C LEU A 544 -6.39 0.24 15.86
N ALA A 545 -7.06 -0.19 16.93
CA ALA A 545 -6.44 -0.62 18.17
C ALA A 545 -6.82 -2.06 18.48
N GLU A 546 -5.85 -2.96 18.41
CA GLU A 546 -6.03 -4.38 18.75
C GLU A 546 -6.46 -4.57 20.20
N GLY A 547 -7.29 -5.57 20.45
CA GLY A 547 -7.72 -5.94 21.80
C GLY A 547 -6.54 -6.11 22.75
N TRP A 548 -6.55 -5.42 23.89
CA TRP A 548 -5.46 -5.40 24.88
C TRP A 548 -4.07 -5.00 24.31
N ASN A 549 -4.05 -4.33 23.16
CA ASN A 549 -2.85 -4.01 22.40
C ASN A 549 -2.01 -5.25 21.96
N ASP A 550 -2.63 -6.44 21.95
CA ASP A 550 -2.03 -7.67 21.43
C ASP A 550 -2.33 -7.82 19.93
N PRO A 551 -1.33 -7.79 19.04
CA PRO A 551 -1.55 -7.93 17.61
C PRO A 551 -2.15 -9.29 17.21
N ALA A 552 -2.13 -10.29 18.10
CA ALA A 552 -2.76 -11.58 17.87
C ALA A 552 -4.21 -11.66 18.39
N ALA A 553 -4.78 -10.56 18.92
CA ALA A 553 -6.19 -10.53 19.34
C ALA A 553 -7.13 -10.88 18.18
N ASP A 554 -8.29 -11.42 18.48
CA ASP A 554 -9.36 -11.75 17.53
C ASP A 554 -10.38 -10.62 17.34
N HIS A 555 -10.19 -9.49 18.01
CA HIS A 555 -11.05 -8.30 17.97
C HIS A 555 -10.24 -7.03 18.10
N PHE A 556 -10.82 -5.91 17.63
CA PHE A 556 -10.22 -4.59 17.70
C PHE A 556 -11.30 -3.51 17.89
N SER A 557 -10.87 -2.30 18.30
CA SER A 557 -11.64 -1.06 18.12
C SER A 557 -10.99 -0.25 16.99
N TRP A 558 -11.79 0.60 16.36
CA TRP A 558 -11.32 1.43 15.24
C TRP A 558 -12.00 2.79 15.25
N ARG A 559 -11.38 3.74 14.58
CA ARG A 559 -11.96 5.06 14.25
C ARG A 559 -11.36 5.60 12.96
N LEU A 560 -12.04 6.52 12.29
CA LEU A 560 -11.41 7.31 11.25
C LEU A 560 -10.57 8.42 11.90
N PHE A 561 -9.28 8.40 11.59
CA PHE A 561 -8.35 9.42 12.08
C PHE A 561 -8.41 10.67 11.21
N LEU A 562 -8.44 10.49 9.89
CA LEU A 562 -8.66 11.56 8.91
C LEU A 562 -9.76 11.15 7.93
N VAL A 563 -10.63 12.09 7.59
CA VAL A 563 -11.47 12.04 6.39
C VAL A 563 -10.95 13.12 5.46
N CYS A 564 -10.16 12.70 4.47
CA CYS A 564 -9.36 13.59 3.62
C CYS A 564 -10.21 14.46 2.68
N GLY A 565 -9.65 15.57 2.20
CA GLY A 565 -10.27 16.50 1.26
C GLY A 565 -9.83 17.94 1.49
N ASP A 566 -10.57 18.87 0.91
CA ASP A 566 -10.43 20.30 1.19
C ASP A 566 -10.93 20.60 2.62
N PRO A 567 -10.12 21.24 3.48
CA PRO A 567 -10.56 21.60 4.83
C PRO A 567 -11.84 22.44 4.90
N GLU A 568 -12.20 23.17 3.84
CA GLU A 568 -13.45 23.92 3.76
C GLU A 568 -14.67 23.04 3.52
N ASP A 569 -14.48 21.82 3.01
CA ASP A 569 -15.56 20.85 2.81
C ASP A 569 -16.10 20.35 4.16
N PRO A 570 -17.41 20.43 4.43
CA PRO A 570 -18.00 19.95 5.68
C PRO A 570 -17.80 18.44 5.91
N SER A 571 -17.60 17.64 4.87
CA SER A 571 -17.41 16.19 4.97
C SER A 571 -16.00 15.77 5.42
N THR A 572 -15.06 16.71 5.60
CA THR A 572 -13.70 16.42 6.03
C THR A 572 -13.55 16.42 7.54
N TYR A 573 -12.65 15.59 8.06
CA TYR A 573 -12.33 15.48 9.48
C TYR A 573 -10.82 15.28 9.68
N PHE A 574 -10.25 15.95 10.67
CA PHE A 574 -8.82 15.94 10.93
C PHE A 574 -8.52 15.62 12.41
N GLY A 575 -9.00 14.46 12.92
CA GLY A 575 -8.73 14.00 14.27
C GLY A 575 -9.17 14.97 15.38
N GLY A 576 -10.13 15.86 15.10
CA GLY A 576 -10.58 16.94 16.00
C GLY A 576 -9.73 18.21 15.96
N PHE A 577 -8.68 18.29 15.13
CA PHE A 577 -7.86 19.51 14.99
C PHE A 577 -8.59 20.57 14.14
N PRO A 578 -8.38 21.89 14.41
CA PRO A 578 -9.03 22.97 13.65
C PRO A 578 -8.70 22.90 12.15
N LYS A 579 -9.74 22.84 11.31
CA LYS A 579 -9.64 22.66 9.87
C LYS A 579 -8.95 23.83 9.15
N ASP A 580 -9.04 25.03 9.68
CA ASP A 580 -8.38 26.26 9.17
C ASP A 580 -6.86 26.30 9.37
N GLN A 581 -6.29 25.27 10.04
CA GLN A 581 -4.87 25.18 10.37
C GLN A 581 -4.20 23.93 9.76
N VAL A 582 -4.81 23.27 8.83
CA VAL A 582 -4.28 22.07 8.16
C VAL A 582 -4.04 22.30 6.67
N SER A 583 -3.10 21.56 6.12
CA SER A 583 -2.95 21.44 4.65
C SER A 583 -4.04 20.54 4.08
N PRO A 584 -4.64 20.88 2.93
CA PRO A 584 -5.56 19.99 2.22
C PRO A 584 -4.81 18.72 1.79
N ILE A 585 -5.42 17.55 1.94
CA ILE A 585 -4.86 16.25 1.58
C ILE A 585 -5.90 15.38 0.90
N SER A 586 -5.51 14.64 -0.14
CA SER A 586 -6.42 13.78 -0.90
C SER A 586 -5.69 12.54 -1.39
N CYS A 587 -6.41 11.43 -1.48
CA CYS A 587 -5.88 10.15 -1.95
C CYS A 587 -4.63 9.70 -1.18
N PRO A 588 -4.75 9.47 0.14
CA PRO A 588 -3.66 8.90 0.91
C PRO A 588 -3.31 7.51 0.38
N ASP A 589 -2.02 7.22 0.28
CA ASP A 589 -1.50 5.99 -0.29
C ASP A 589 -0.50 5.35 0.68
N ASN A 590 0.84 5.51 0.46
CA ASN A 590 1.80 4.94 1.38
C ASN A 590 1.93 5.78 2.67
N ILE A 591 2.17 5.12 3.77
CA ILE A 591 2.29 5.74 5.08
C ILE A 591 3.53 5.23 5.83
N THR A 592 4.08 6.06 6.71
CA THR A 592 5.18 5.67 7.60
C THR A 592 5.17 6.51 8.87
N PHE A 593 6.00 6.15 9.86
CA PHE A 593 6.17 6.91 11.10
C PHE A 593 7.56 7.51 11.23
N ASP A 594 7.63 8.73 11.76
CA ASP A 594 8.89 9.27 12.27
C ASP A 594 9.22 8.75 13.68
N ALA A 595 10.43 9.03 14.14
CA ALA A 595 10.89 8.64 15.49
C ALA A 595 10.07 9.26 16.62
N TYR A 596 9.29 10.31 16.35
CA TYR A 596 8.42 10.99 17.31
C TYR A 596 7.02 10.42 17.36
N GLY A 597 6.68 9.53 16.43
CA GLY A 597 5.37 8.89 16.31
C GLY A 597 4.35 9.72 15.53
N ASN A 598 4.80 10.69 14.74
CA ASN A 598 3.93 11.35 13.76
C ASN A 598 3.78 10.42 12.54
N LEU A 599 2.58 10.39 11.98
CA LEU A 599 2.28 9.69 10.74
C LEU A 599 2.71 10.57 9.56
N TRP A 600 3.37 9.96 8.58
CA TRP A 600 3.70 10.61 7.32
C TRP A 600 2.96 9.89 6.20
N ILE A 601 2.29 10.66 5.35
CA ILE A 601 1.37 10.17 4.32
C ILE A 601 1.81 10.69 2.96
N SER A 602 2.10 9.81 2.03
CA SER A 602 2.22 10.14 0.61
C SER A 602 0.86 10.04 -0.10
N THR A 603 0.76 10.67 -1.25
CA THR A 603 -0.50 10.70 -2.01
C THR A 603 -0.31 10.25 -3.43
N ASP A 604 -1.35 9.60 -3.99
CA ASP A 604 -1.43 9.17 -5.37
C ASP A 604 -2.70 9.68 -6.06
N GLY A 605 -2.51 10.56 -7.04
CA GLY A 605 -3.58 11.12 -7.85
C GLY A 605 -4.42 12.17 -7.13
N ASN A 606 -3.79 13.17 -6.57
CA ASN A 606 -4.41 14.26 -5.81
C ASN A 606 -5.66 14.86 -6.49
N ALA A 607 -6.83 14.51 -5.99
CA ALA A 607 -8.11 14.96 -6.53
C ALA A 607 -8.42 16.46 -6.28
N LEU A 608 -7.56 17.17 -5.55
CA LEU A 608 -7.66 18.61 -5.29
C LEU A 608 -7.00 19.46 -6.39
N GLY A 609 -6.42 18.79 -7.40
CA GLY A 609 -5.90 19.46 -8.58
C GLY A 609 -4.55 20.16 -8.41
N SER A 610 -3.77 19.79 -7.39
CA SER A 610 -2.34 20.11 -7.24
C SER A 610 -1.50 18.85 -7.45
N ASN A 611 -0.16 18.98 -7.48
CA ASN A 611 0.72 17.84 -7.50
C ASN A 611 0.60 17.01 -6.21
N ASP A 612 0.91 15.73 -6.32
CA ASP A 612 1.04 14.84 -5.18
C ASP A 612 2.19 15.25 -4.26
N GLY A 613 2.19 14.75 -3.04
CA GLY A 613 3.16 15.16 -2.06
C GLY A 613 3.26 14.27 -0.82
N LEU A 614 4.10 14.69 0.10
CA LEU A 614 4.28 14.06 1.40
C LEU A 614 3.77 14.98 2.51
N PHE A 615 3.00 14.42 3.43
CA PHE A 615 2.35 15.15 4.53
C PHE A 615 2.75 14.55 5.87
N GLY A 616 3.14 15.40 6.83
CA GLY A 616 3.33 14.98 8.22
C GLY A 616 2.07 15.27 9.03
N VAL A 617 1.65 14.31 9.86
CA VAL A 617 0.44 14.36 10.66
C VAL A 617 0.71 14.01 12.12
N ALA A 618 0.34 14.90 13.03
CA ALA A 618 0.48 14.63 14.46
C ALA A 618 -0.58 13.63 14.93
N THR A 619 -0.16 12.51 15.52
CA THR A 619 -1.06 11.44 15.97
C THR A 619 -1.50 11.56 17.42
N ALA A 620 -0.92 12.48 18.19
CA ALA A 620 -1.17 12.58 19.63
C ALA A 620 -1.08 14.02 20.16
N GLY A 621 -1.55 14.21 21.41
CA GLY A 621 -1.49 15.49 22.12
C GLY A 621 -2.47 16.53 21.57
N SER A 622 -2.26 17.79 21.95
CA SER A 622 -3.15 18.91 21.55
C SER A 622 -3.08 19.24 20.04
N ARG A 623 -2.18 18.61 19.33
CA ARG A 623 -2.02 18.79 17.87
C ARG A 623 -2.44 17.54 17.08
N ARG A 624 -3.05 16.56 17.71
CA ARG A 624 -3.58 15.38 17.02
C ARG A 624 -4.46 15.82 15.84
N GLY A 625 -4.17 15.33 14.63
CA GLY A 625 -4.87 15.69 13.41
C GLY A 625 -4.31 16.92 12.69
N GLU A 626 -3.25 17.60 13.20
CA GLU A 626 -2.55 18.63 12.44
C GLU A 626 -1.87 18.02 11.22
N VAL A 627 -2.29 18.41 10.03
CA VAL A 627 -1.72 17.98 8.75
C VAL A 627 -0.88 19.09 8.15
N LYS A 628 0.35 18.78 7.74
CA LYS A 628 1.28 19.73 7.12
C LYS A 628 1.96 19.13 5.90
N GLN A 629 1.78 19.72 4.75
CA GLN A 629 2.47 19.32 3.51
C GLN A 629 3.95 19.64 3.60
N PHE A 630 4.82 18.63 3.49
CA PHE A 630 6.27 18.76 3.59
C PHE A 630 6.96 18.98 2.24
N LEU A 631 6.48 18.30 1.22
CA LEU A 631 6.96 18.46 -0.16
C LEU A 631 5.84 18.19 -1.17
N THR A 632 6.06 18.65 -2.40
CA THR A 632 5.34 18.20 -3.59
C THR A 632 6.33 17.60 -4.60
N VAL A 633 5.86 16.64 -5.40
CA VAL A 633 6.61 16.01 -6.47
C VAL A 633 6.39 16.75 -7.82
N PRO A 634 7.15 16.45 -8.88
CA PRO A 634 6.97 17.04 -10.20
C PRO A 634 5.58 16.78 -10.79
N LEU A 635 5.27 17.52 -11.84
CA LEU A 635 4.01 17.41 -12.56
C LEU A 635 3.76 15.98 -13.07
N GLY A 636 2.57 15.44 -12.75
CA GLY A 636 2.14 14.10 -13.16
C GLY A 636 2.86 12.94 -12.46
N ALA A 637 3.67 13.25 -11.44
CA ALA A 637 4.31 12.23 -10.62
C ALA A 637 3.46 11.91 -9.39
N GLU A 638 3.65 10.72 -8.89
CA GLU A 638 3.18 10.25 -7.59
C GLU A 638 4.31 10.30 -6.55
N THR A 639 3.95 10.41 -5.28
CA THR A 639 4.88 10.31 -4.15
C THR A 639 4.72 8.96 -3.49
N CYS A 640 5.75 8.09 -3.56
CA CYS A 640 5.68 6.73 -3.01
C CYS A 640 6.76 6.47 -1.97
N GLY A 641 6.58 5.39 -1.20
CA GLY A 641 7.54 4.75 -0.32
C GLY A 641 8.26 5.71 0.65
N PRO A 642 7.58 6.57 1.40
CA PRO A 642 8.23 7.55 2.26
C PRO A 642 9.00 6.87 3.39
N ILE A 643 10.25 7.31 3.62
CA ILE A 643 11.06 6.92 4.79
C ILE A 643 11.48 8.17 5.54
N VAL A 644 11.15 8.25 6.83
CA VAL A 644 11.49 9.40 7.66
C VAL A 644 12.49 8.99 8.74
N GLN A 645 13.76 9.31 8.50
CA GLN A 645 14.86 9.16 9.45
C GLN A 645 15.13 10.47 10.17
N ASP A 646 15.88 10.45 11.27
CA ASP A 646 16.20 11.66 12.06
C ASP A 646 16.73 12.79 11.17
N ARG A 647 17.62 12.52 10.23
CA ARG A 647 18.35 13.52 9.44
C ARG A 647 17.92 13.66 7.99
N ARG A 648 17.02 12.81 7.50
CA ARG A 648 16.56 12.85 6.12
C ARG A 648 15.18 12.26 5.96
N VAL A 649 14.54 12.67 4.89
CA VAL A 649 13.35 12.00 4.32
C VAL A 649 13.74 11.45 2.96
N LEU A 650 13.35 10.21 2.66
CA LEU A 650 13.43 9.65 1.32
C LEU A 650 12.02 9.54 0.76
N VAL A 651 11.88 9.82 -0.53
CA VAL A 651 10.66 9.56 -1.30
C VAL A 651 11.03 8.97 -2.65
N ALA A 652 10.22 8.06 -3.15
CA ALA A 652 10.21 7.68 -4.54
C ALA A 652 9.33 8.67 -5.30
N VAL A 653 9.85 9.22 -6.39
CA VAL A 653 9.10 10.02 -7.37
C VAL A 653 8.79 9.09 -8.52
N GLN A 654 7.56 8.56 -8.52
CA GLN A 654 7.09 7.61 -9.49
C GLN A 654 6.51 8.34 -10.70
N HIS A 655 6.63 7.80 -11.88
CA HIS A 655 6.04 8.22 -13.17
C HIS A 655 5.96 9.73 -13.45
N PRO A 656 7.04 10.54 -13.31
CA PRO A 656 7.00 11.96 -13.60
C PRO A 656 6.51 12.21 -15.03
N GLY A 657 5.56 13.15 -15.18
CA GLY A 657 5.01 13.50 -16.49
C GLY A 657 3.97 12.53 -17.06
N GLU A 658 3.47 11.59 -16.30
CA GLU A 658 2.43 10.65 -16.72
C GLU A 658 1.04 11.32 -16.74
N LEU A 659 0.85 12.16 -17.74
CA LEU A 659 -0.38 12.92 -18.00
C LEU A 659 -1.01 12.55 -19.34
N ASP A 660 -2.30 12.80 -19.49
CA ASP A 660 -3.06 12.49 -20.69
C ASP A 660 -2.41 13.07 -21.95
N GLY A 661 -2.10 12.18 -22.91
CA GLY A 661 -1.45 12.54 -24.17
C GLY A 661 0.04 12.82 -24.09
N ALA A 662 0.66 12.52 -22.94
CA ALA A 662 2.12 12.55 -22.83
C ALA A 662 2.75 11.37 -23.55
N SER A 663 3.96 11.57 -24.07
CA SER A 663 4.81 10.54 -24.70
C SER A 663 6.27 11.02 -24.70
N VAL A 664 7.17 10.16 -25.17
CA VAL A 664 8.57 10.56 -25.38
C VAL A 664 8.68 11.78 -26.30
N GLU A 665 7.87 11.85 -27.37
CA GLU A 665 7.86 12.97 -28.34
C GLU A 665 7.15 14.20 -27.79
N LYS A 666 6.26 14.02 -26.83
CA LYS A 666 5.48 15.11 -26.23
C LYS A 666 5.48 14.97 -24.70
N PRO A 667 6.64 15.19 -24.07
CA PRO A 667 6.74 15.03 -22.63
C PRO A 667 5.94 16.11 -21.90
N ALA A 668 5.21 15.72 -20.86
CA ALA A 668 4.49 16.66 -19.99
C ALA A 668 5.35 17.20 -18.84
N SER A 669 6.50 16.57 -18.57
CA SER A 669 7.49 16.97 -17.58
C SER A 669 8.88 16.99 -18.19
N ALA A 670 9.77 17.78 -17.60
CA ALA A 670 11.20 17.79 -17.94
C ALA A 670 12.07 17.24 -16.78
N TRP A 671 11.46 16.71 -15.76
CA TRP A 671 12.16 16.21 -14.58
C TRP A 671 12.67 14.78 -14.80
N PRO A 672 13.85 14.39 -14.26
CA PRO A 672 14.76 15.17 -13.44
C PRO A 672 15.88 15.88 -14.21
N ASP A 673 16.11 15.53 -15.48
CA ASP A 673 17.33 15.85 -16.20
C ASP A 673 17.21 17.10 -17.12
N GLY A 674 16.03 17.74 -17.11
CA GLY A 674 15.76 18.96 -17.86
C GLY A 674 15.20 18.74 -19.27
N PRO A 675 14.86 19.82 -19.99
CA PRO A 675 14.21 19.74 -21.29
C PRO A 675 15.00 18.94 -22.34
N GLY A 676 14.30 18.16 -23.15
CA GLY A 676 14.88 17.33 -24.21
C GLY A 676 15.52 16.02 -23.71
N LYS A 677 15.28 15.66 -22.45
CA LYS A 677 15.65 14.37 -21.86
C LYS A 677 14.39 13.56 -21.55
N LEU A 678 14.54 12.24 -21.45
CA LEU A 678 13.46 11.38 -20.95
C LEU A 678 13.13 11.73 -19.50
N VAL A 679 11.84 11.64 -19.16
CA VAL A 679 11.39 11.62 -17.77
C VAL A 679 11.87 10.33 -17.12
N ARG A 680 12.32 10.41 -15.86
CA ARG A 680 12.93 9.24 -15.21
C ARG A 680 12.48 9.14 -13.76
N PRO A 681 11.67 8.13 -13.40
CA PRO A 681 11.37 7.82 -12.01
C PRO A 681 12.66 7.75 -11.19
N SER A 682 12.66 8.33 -9.99
CA SER A 682 13.90 8.51 -9.22
C SER A 682 13.63 8.53 -7.71
N VAL A 683 14.61 8.06 -6.94
CA VAL A 683 14.62 8.21 -5.48
C VAL A 683 15.24 9.56 -5.12
N VAL A 684 14.57 10.31 -4.25
CA VAL A 684 14.99 11.62 -3.79
C VAL A 684 15.24 11.59 -2.28
N ALA A 685 16.36 12.17 -1.84
CA ALA A 685 16.66 12.43 -0.43
C ALA A 685 16.49 13.92 -0.12
N VAL A 686 15.78 14.21 0.97
CA VAL A 686 15.54 15.58 1.48
C VAL A 686 16.16 15.71 2.86
N TRP A 687 16.90 16.79 3.12
CA TRP A 687 17.59 17.04 4.39
C TRP A 687 17.53 18.51 4.80
N ARG A 688 17.75 18.83 6.06
CA ARG A 688 17.87 20.21 6.51
C ARG A 688 19.23 20.79 6.15
N LYS A 689 19.26 22.02 5.57
CA LYS A 689 20.47 22.72 5.15
C LYS A 689 21.39 23.10 6.32
N ASP A 690 20.83 23.22 7.52
CA ASP A 690 21.58 23.50 8.75
C ASP A 690 22.17 22.24 9.42
N GLY A 691 21.88 21.04 8.86
CA GLY A 691 22.35 19.76 9.36
C GLY A 691 21.66 19.28 10.64
N CYS A 692 20.55 19.90 11.05
CA CYS A 692 19.72 19.45 12.17
C CYS A 692 18.76 18.32 11.76
N ASP A 693 18.06 17.74 12.72
CA ASP A 693 17.08 16.70 12.50
C ASP A 693 15.81 17.24 11.79
N ILE A 694 15.11 16.37 11.10
CA ILE A 694 13.87 16.67 10.36
C ILE A 694 12.82 17.18 11.36
N GLY A 695 12.24 18.35 11.07
CA GLY A 695 11.10 18.89 11.82
C GLY A 695 11.35 19.18 13.32
N VAL A 696 12.58 19.41 13.73
CA VAL A 696 12.94 19.67 15.13
C VAL A 696 13.37 21.11 15.38
#